data_af6b4f58ccbfa773a9406dd5da9b90b5
#
_entry.id   af6b4f58ccbfa773a9406dd5da9b90b5
#
_cell.length_a   1.000
_cell.length_b   1.000
_cell.length_c   1.000
_cell.angle_alpha   90.00
_cell.angle_beta   90.00
_cell.angle_gamma   90.00
#
_symmetry.space_group_name_H-M   'P 1'
#
loop_
_entity.id
_entity.type
_entity.pdbx_description
1 polymer ?
#
loop_
_entity_poly.entity_id
_entity_poly.type
_entity_poly.pdbx_seq_one_letter_code
_entity_poly.pdbx_strand_id
1 'polypeptide(L)'
;MNLRRIRANTNFSGGLPIAVAGGQIGIQDDIMPAVPLRDQVLALMRAPACPPMTRSELARKLEVPADRRTELRSALSALVAEGVVQEGKKSRYVLRAKAANRLTGTLKFHPKGHAYLLPDLADPANEAALAGLPPAPRVFVARRDAGTALDGDRVLVSLAKPAARPSRGRSAELLPPVADELRGRVESILSRRSGKVVGVFRSNRRFGWVECEDKAIAGNIEVTHDSTAQPGQLVVVDLASWTDPAAAPHGRVVEVLGWPGDPGSDIVAVIHRFGLRTSFPEPVLTEARAVPEEPDAAEIARRRDWRDKLVITIDPADAKDHDDAVWVEAKRDGWRLAVHIADVSHYIRPGSALDHEAIERGNSTYLVDRVLPMLPVELSNGICSLKPHVDRLTKCALLDVSSDGEITGFSFFDAVIHSQAKLSYEQAQEILDGKPAPKESDKRLVPMVREAWKLASTMRRRRFEQGSLDLEMPEVRIRLDSEGRACAAEHVVHTESHQLIEECMLAANEAVARVLRRRMKPAIHRIHEDPDPSRLLEYAQTAILFGYRPGDLTNRAHIQKLLDASKGRPEEHLIKLGLLKSLKRAAYSAEPIGHYGLAKSDYCHFTSPIRRYADLIVHRALQPLLENPPPRPDRTPSQDELRTMSRHISDTERVSADAETETRMIKLFEYLGRVADMHDPHEFDGLVTDVRPMGLMVEVPDLGIRGVVRREDLPEGRWRLEAHRMAWVSSAGVVIQSGMRVPLHVTGLDREKRFVDFAVAGPPTAGGIHPSNLPTKRPPVKKVQPKPKGHSKPGPAATKSGKSDAKNQRRRSRSRGGRRN
;
A
#
# COMPACT_ATOMS: atom_id res chain seq x y z
N MET A 1 18.84 17.64 39.18
CA MET A 1 19.31 17.52 40.58
C MET A 1 18.95 16.13 41.07
N ASN A 2 20.03 15.37 41.32
CA ASN A 2 20.13 14.12 42.09
C ASN A 2 19.25 12.87 41.84
N LEU A 3 19.94 11.91 41.25
CA LEU A 3 19.83 10.47 41.45
C LEU A 3 20.14 10.08 42.93
N ARG A 4 19.43 9.05 43.45
CA ARG A 4 20.06 7.92 44.18
C ARG A 4 19.05 6.92 44.75
N ARG A 5 19.24 5.65 44.31
CA ARG A 5 19.16 4.37 45.03
C ARG A 5 17.98 4.10 46.00
N ILE A 6 17.23 3.03 45.70
CA ILE A 6 16.72 2.12 46.73
C ILE A 6 17.04 0.67 46.30
N ARG A 7 17.82 0.00 47.21
CA ARG A 7 18.10 -1.44 47.19
C ARG A 7 17.04 -2.18 47.99
N ALA A 8 16.73 -3.36 47.48
CA ALA A 8 16.29 -4.60 48.11
C ALA A 8 16.04 -4.65 49.64
N ASN A 9 14.92 -5.29 49.99
CA ASN A 9 14.81 -6.38 50.95
C ASN A 9 13.34 -6.80 51.10
N THR A 10 13.06 -8.07 50.90
CA THR A 10 12.09 -8.77 51.78
C THR A 10 12.23 -10.28 51.59
N ASN A 11 12.78 -10.90 52.59
CA ASN A 11 12.58 -12.30 52.98
C ASN A 11 11.12 -12.53 53.36
N PHE A 12 10.52 -13.63 52.92
CA PHE A 12 9.47 -14.29 53.66
C PHE A 12 9.67 -15.81 53.56
N SER A 13 10.06 -16.37 54.74
CA SER A 13 10.05 -17.77 55.09
C SER A 13 8.62 -18.22 55.44
N GLY A 14 8.19 -19.37 54.97
CA GLY A 14 6.95 -20.01 55.35
C GLY A 14 6.95 -21.43 54.83
N GLY A 15 7.57 -22.35 55.58
CA GLY A 15 7.54 -23.75 55.26
C GLY A 15 6.29 -24.45 55.89
N LEU A 16 5.80 -25.48 55.25
CA LEU A 16 5.05 -26.62 55.81
C LEU A 16 5.23 -27.84 54.92
N PRO A 17 5.11 -29.10 55.42
CA PRO A 17 5.96 -30.19 55.03
C PRO A 17 5.32 -31.11 53.98
N ILE A 18 6.16 -31.69 53.12
CA ILE A 18 5.75 -32.76 52.22
C ILE A 18 6.34 -34.07 52.62
N ALA A 19 5.47 -35.04 52.78
CA ALA A 19 5.81 -36.43 53.04
C ALA A 19 6.48 -37.09 51.83
N VAL A 20 7.54 -37.84 52.09
CA VAL A 20 8.30 -38.62 51.12
C VAL A 20 7.57 -39.91 50.79
N ALA A 21 7.26 -40.16 49.51
CA ALA A 21 7.06 -41.49 48.97
C ALA A 21 7.99 -41.64 47.77
N GLY A 22 8.88 -42.64 47.89
CA GLY A 22 9.95 -42.87 46.91
C GLY A 22 9.45 -43.40 45.56
N GLY A 23 10.05 -42.91 44.52
CA GLY A 23 9.97 -43.42 43.17
C GLY A 23 11.05 -42.75 42.36
N GLN A 24 12.10 -43.50 42.01
CA GLN A 24 13.14 -43.04 41.08
C GLN A 24 12.53 -42.80 39.71
N ILE A 25 12.47 -41.54 39.33
CA ILE A 25 12.26 -41.14 37.93
C ILE A 25 13.58 -40.52 37.47
N GLY A 26 14.24 -41.16 36.51
CA GLY A 26 15.42 -40.65 35.86
C GLY A 26 15.09 -39.35 35.14
N ILE A 27 15.76 -38.29 35.53
CA ILE A 27 15.75 -37.03 34.79
C ILE A 27 16.65 -37.24 33.56
N GLN A 28 16.03 -37.43 32.40
CA GLN A 28 16.72 -37.26 31.14
C GLN A 28 16.86 -35.73 30.93
N ASP A 29 18.08 -35.26 31.03
CA ASP A 29 18.45 -33.89 30.63
C ASP A 29 18.12 -33.73 29.13
N ASP A 30 17.02 -33.09 28.81
CA ASP A 30 16.74 -32.57 27.48
C ASP A 30 17.74 -31.43 27.21
N ILE A 31 18.88 -31.79 26.64
CA ILE A 31 19.89 -30.88 26.12
C ILE A 31 19.26 -30.17 24.93
N MET A 32 18.85 -28.91 25.12
CA MET A 32 18.58 -27.98 24.00
C MET A 32 19.72 -28.11 22.99
N PRO A 33 19.43 -28.25 21.68
CA PRO A 33 20.49 -28.38 20.69
C PRO A 33 21.36 -27.11 20.73
N ALA A 34 22.64 -27.27 21.05
CA ALA A 34 23.60 -26.17 21.13
C ALA A 34 23.62 -25.44 19.77
N VAL A 35 23.46 -24.12 19.79
CA VAL A 35 23.55 -23.27 18.58
C VAL A 35 24.82 -23.63 17.82
N PRO A 36 24.75 -23.94 16.51
CA PRO A 36 25.91 -24.30 15.70
C PRO A 36 27.05 -23.28 15.83
N LEU A 37 28.27 -23.75 15.90
CA LEU A 37 29.45 -22.87 16.09
C LEU A 37 29.57 -21.80 14.99
N ARG A 38 29.11 -22.12 13.77
CA ARG A 38 28.96 -21.21 12.65
C ARG A 38 28.09 -19.97 12.99
N ASP A 39 26.96 -20.21 13.60
CA ASP A 39 26.00 -19.14 13.93
C ASP A 39 26.48 -18.31 15.13
N GLN A 40 27.16 -18.95 16.08
CA GLN A 40 27.84 -18.24 17.18
C GLN A 40 28.96 -17.32 16.69
N VAL A 41 29.75 -17.75 15.71
CA VAL A 41 30.79 -16.94 15.06
C VAL A 41 30.16 -15.74 14.36
N LEU A 42 29.08 -15.94 13.61
CA LEU A 42 28.37 -14.87 12.91
C LEU A 42 27.74 -13.88 13.87
N ALA A 43 27.10 -14.35 14.95
CA ALA A 43 26.51 -13.51 15.99
C ALA A 43 27.56 -12.62 16.66
N LEU A 44 28.72 -13.19 17.03
CA LEU A 44 29.85 -12.44 17.61
C LEU A 44 30.41 -11.40 16.63
N MET A 45 30.59 -11.77 15.36
CA MET A 45 31.14 -10.86 14.34
C MET A 45 30.15 -9.76 13.89
N ARG A 46 28.85 -9.93 14.12
CA ARG A 46 27.81 -8.94 13.86
C ARG A 46 27.64 -7.93 15.00
N ALA A 47 28.26 -8.18 16.17
CA ALA A 47 28.17 -7.24 17.30
C ALA A 47 28.72 -5.86 16.92
N PRO A 48 28.07 -4.76 17.36
CA PRO A 48 28.54 -3.39 17.08
C PRO A 48 30.00 -3.20 17.48
N ALA A 49 30.80 -2.63 16.58
CA ALA A 49 32.22 -2.38 16.77
C ALA A 49 33.12 -3.63 17.02
N CYS A 50 32.70 -4.81 16.51
CA CYS A 50 33.55 -6.00 16.59
C CYS A 50 34.88 -5.81 15.81
N PRO A 51 36.05 -5.83 16.47
CA PRO A 51 37.32 -5.65 15.79
C PRO A 51 37.70 -6.89 14.96
N PRO A 52 38.58 -6.76 13.98
CA PRO A 52 39.16 -7.90 13.28
C PRO A 52 39.84 -8.86 14.26
N MET A 53 39.43 -10.13 14.30
CA MET A 53 39.91 -11.13 15.25
C MET A 53 40.58 -12.30 14.58
N THR A 54 41.63 -12.81 15.20
CA THR A 54 42.25 -14.08 14.80
C THR A 54 41.40 -15.27 15.24
N ARG A 55 41.63 -16.42 14.67
CA ARG A 55 40.97 -17.67 15.08
C ARG A 55 41.09 -17.95 16.57
N SER A 56 42.30 -17.68 17.16
CA SER A 56 42.56 -17.87 18.60
C SER A 56 41.74 -16.89 19.46
N GLU A 57 41.59 -15.65 19.02
CA GLU A 57 40.76 -14.64 19.68
C GLU A 57 39.26 -14.99 19.60
N LEU A 58 38.80 -15.49 18.45
CA LEU A 58 37.43 -16.00 18.27
C LEU A 58 37.17 -17.21 19.16
N ALA A 59 38.10 -18.20 19.18
CA ALA A 59 37.97 -19.37 20.05
C ALA A 59 37.86 -18.99 21.53
N ARG A 60 38.64 -18.01 21.97
CA ARG A 60 38.62 -17.51 23.37
C ARG A 60 37.34 -16.77 23.69
N LYS A 61 36.84 -15.90 22.79
CA LYS A 61 35.63 -15.13 23.01
C LYS A 61 34.38 -15.98 22.96
N LEU A 62 34.39 -17.05 22.20
CA LEU A 62 33.26 -18.00 22.09
C LEU A 62 33.42 -19.19 23.08
N GLU A 63 34.47 -19.14 23.94
CA GLU A 63 34.79 -20.19 24.91
C GLU A 63 34.84 -21.60 24.31
N VAL A 64 35.36 -21.71 23.06
CA VAL A 64 35.41 -22.98 22.33
C VAL A 64 36.44 -23.91 22.95
N PRO A 65 36.03 -25.08 23.47
CA PRO A 65 36.93 -26.08 24.05
C PRO A 65 38.00 -26.58 23.04
N ALA A 66 39.09 -27.15 23.57
CA ALA A 66 40.22 -27.56 22.73
C ALA A 66 39.86 -28.63 21.67
N ASP A 67 39.00 -29.56 21.99
CA ASP A 67 38.44 -30.62 21.14
C ASP A 67 37.58 -30.13 19.99
N ARG A 68 36.86 -28.98 20.19
CA ARG A 68 36.00 -28.37 19.16
C ARG A 68 36.70 -27.29 18.31
N ARG A 69 37.97 -27.04 18.48
CA ARG A 69 38.72 -26.06 17.67
C ARG A 69 38.83 -26.40 16.18
N THR A 70 38.74 -27.69 15.85
CA THR A 70 38.66 -28.15 14.46
C THR A 70 37.34 -27.76 13.81
N GLU A 71 36.23 -27.86 14.55
CA GLU A 71 34.92 -27.41 14.09
C GLU A 71 34.87 -25.90 13.83
N LEU A 72 35.47 -25.08 14.71
CA LEU A 72 35.63 -23.63 14.48
C LEU A 72 36.43 -23.32 13.21
N ARG A 73 37.51 -24.12 12.95
CA ARG A 73 38.30 -23.98 11.72
C ARG A 73 37.46 -24.25 10.47
N SER A 74 36.70 -25.35 10.49
CA SER A 74 35.79 -25.72 9.39
C SER A 74 34.71 -24.68 9.17
N ALA A 75 34.09 -24.18 10.25
CA ALA A 75 33.08 -23.14 10.20
C ALA A 75 33.61 -21.83 9.58
N LEU A 76 34.82 -21.39 10.00
CA LEU A 76 35.45 -20.20 9.42
C LEU A 76 35.84 -20.41 7.96
N SER A 77 36.36 -21.60 7.59
CA SER A 77 36.66 -21.90 6.20
C SER A 77 35.42 -21.91 5.32
N ALA A 78 34.31 -22.45 5.79
CA ALA A 78 33.04 -22.42 5.09
C ALA A 78 32.51 -20.98 4.91
N LEU A 79 32.55 -20.16 5.96
CA LEU A 79 32.13 -18.75 5.90
C LEU A 79 33.04 -17.91 4.97
N VAL A 80 34.31 -18.23 4.86
CA VAL A 80 35.22 -17.59 3.89
C VAL A 80 34.91 -18.05 2.47
N ALA A 81 34.66 -19.35 2.24
CA ALA A 81 34.29 -19.89 0.94
C ALA A 81 32.94 -19.33 0.46
N GLU A 82 31.96 -19.17 1.36
CA GLU A 82 30.67 -18.51 1.11
C GLU A 82 30.83 -16.99 0.88
N GLY A 83 31.99 -16.42 1.16
CA GLY A 83 32.23 -14.99 1.00
C GLY A 83 31.56 -14.09 2.05
N VAL A 84 31.05 -14.64 3.14
CA VAL A 84 30.44 -13.93 4.26
C VAL A 84 31.50 -13.31 5.17
N VAL A 85 32.60 -14.02 5.38
CA VAL A 85 33.76 -13.58 6.15
C VAL A 85 34.99 -13.46 5.24
N GLN A 86 35.81 -12.46 5.48
CA GLN A 86 37.08 -12.28 4.76
C GLN A 86 38.24 -12.46 5.74
N GLU A 87 39.24 -13.26 5.36
CA GLU A 87 40.52 -13.34 6.04
C GLU A 87 41.42 -12.20 5.57
N GLY A 88 41.81 -11.33 6.49
CA GLY A 88 42.70 -10.19 6.25
C GLY A 88 44.17 -10.44 6.66
N LYS A 89 44.97 -9.39 6.65
CA LYS A 89 46.39 -9.46 7.06
C LYS A 89 46.51 -10.05 8.48
N LYS A 90 47.49 -10.92 8.67
CA LYS A 90 47.79 -11.63 9.93
C LYS A 90 46.71 -12.60 10.38
N SER A 91 46.04 -13.27 9.40
CA SER A 91 44.94 -14.23 9.64
C SER A 91 43.84 -13.70 10.57
N ARG A 92 43.44 -12.44 10.39
CA ARG A 92 42.34 -11.83 11.10
C ARG A 92 41.07 -11.93 10.24
N TYR A 93 40.02 -12.42 10.85
CA TYR A 93 38.70 -12.58 10.22
C TYR A 93 37.86 -11.35 10.47
N VAL A 94 37.19 -10.88 9.42
CA VAL A 94 36.24 -9.76 9.46
C VAL A 94 35.00 -10.11 8.63
N LEU A 95 33.84 -9.66 9.04
CA LEU A 95 32.66 -9.70 8.16
C LEU A 95 32.97 -8.92 6.87
N ARG A 96 32.73 -9.53 5.74
CA ARG A 96 32.94 -8.86 4.46
C ARG A 96 31.95 -7.72 4.33
N ALA A 97 32.46 -6.49 4.38
CA ALA A 97 31.67 -5.25 4.31
C ALA A 97 30.88 -5.05 3.01
N LYS A 98 30.65 -6.11 2.20
CA LYS A 98 29.90 -6.06 0.95
C LYS A 98 28.36 -6.03 1.14
N ALA A 99 27.83 -6.37 2.31
CA ALA A 99 26.39 -6.37 2.55
C ALA A 99 25.80 -4.97 2.86
N ALA A 100 26.61 -4.02 3.35
CA ALA A 100 26.13 -2.72 3.83
C ALA A 100 25.67 -1.74 2.71
N ASN A 101 25.87 -2.08 1.42
CA ASN A 101 25.55 -1.18 0.31
C ASN A 101 24.62 -1.82 -0.73
N ARG A 102 23.90 -2.87 -0.38
CA ARG A 102 22.97 -3.54 -1.28
C ARG A 102 21.59 -3.61 -0.64
N LEU A 103 20.58 -3.37 -1.44
CA LEU A 103 19.17 -3.47 -1.05
C LEU A 103 18.43 -4.35 -2.05
N THR A 104 17.62 -5.25 -1.53
CA THR A 104 16.58 -5.94 -2.28
C THR A 104 15.28 -5.14 -2.19
N GLY A 105 14.48 -5.17 -3.23
CA GLY A 105 13.19 -4.48 -3.24
C GLY A 105 12.53 -4.50 -4.60
N THR A 106 11.38 -3.86 -4.70
CA THR A 106 10.61 -3.74 -5.92
C THR A 106 10.94 -2.44 -6.64
N LEU A 107 11.19 -2.54 -7.95
CA LEU A 107 11.47 -1.38 -8.80
C LEU A 107 10.17 -0.79 -9.34
N LYS A 108 9.99 0.53 -9.18
CA LYS A 108 8.84 1.26 -9.73
C LYS A 108 9.30 2.34 -10.68
N PHE A 109 8.88 2.24 -11.94
CA PHE A 109 9.23 3.23 -12.97
C PHE A 109 8.35 4.46 -12.89
N HIS A 110 8.96 5.62 -13.02
CA HIS A 110 8.29 6.89 -13.12
C HIS A 110 7.99 7.20 -14.61
N PRO A 111 6.89 7.90 -14.94
CA PRO A 111 6.56 8.28 -16.33
C PRO A 111 7.67 9.02 -17.10
N LYS A 112 8.63 9.62 -16.40
CA LYS A 112 9.83 10.27 -16.98
C LYS A 112 10.97 9.30 -17.29
N GLY A 113 10.78 7.98 -17.12
CA GLY A 113 11.73 6.92 -17.50
C GLY A 113 12.79 6.56 -16.46
N HIS A 114 12.91 7.24 -15.32
CA HIS A 114 13.71 6.78 -14.19
C HIS A 114 12.88 5.88 -13.27
N ALA A 115 13.52 5.18 -12.36
CA ALA A 115 12.83 4.31 -11.40
C ALA A 115 13.21 4.64 -9.96
N TYR A 116 12.38 4.16 -9.03
CA TYR A 116 12.67 4.13 -7.60
C TYR A 116 12.62 2.70 -7.11
N LEU A 117 13.67 2.29 -6.39
CA LEU A 117 13.60 1.07 -5.60
C LEU A 117 12.79 1.36 -4.34
N LEU A 118 11.79 0.54 -4.10
CA LEU A 118 11.08 0.42 -2.84
C LEU A 118 11.70 -0.76 -2.08
N PRO A 119 12.58 -0.50 -1.08
CA PRO A 119 13.26 -1.58 -0.38
C PRO A 119 12.29 -2.48 0.36
N ASP A 120 12.59 -3.75 0.38
CA ASP A 120 11.89 -4.72 1.22
C ASP A 120 12.36 -4.55 2.67
N LEU A 121 11.60 -3.77 3.45
CA LEU A 121 11.96 -3.40 4.83
C LEU A 121 11.99 -4.60 5.78
N ALA A 122 11.31 -5.67 5.44
CA ALA A 122 11.24 -6.89 6.23
C ALA A 122 12.25 -7.96 5.78
N ASP A 123 13.06 -7.69 4.75
CA ASP A 123 14.11 -8.60 4.32
C ASP A 123 15.34 -8.46 5.26
N PRO A 124 15.71 -9.53 6.02
CA PRO A 124 16.89 -9.49 6.88
C PRO A 124 18.19 -9.11 6.16
N ALA A 125 18.26 -9.38 4.84
CA ALA A 125 19.41 -9.00 4.01
C ALA A 125 19.55 -7.48 3.87
N ASN A 126 18.46 -6.72 4.05
CA ASN A 126 18.44 -5.26 3.96
C ASN A 126 18.75 -4.56 5.30
N GLU A 127 18.69 -5.28 6.43
CA GLU A 127 18.79 -4.69 7.77
C GLU A 127 20.05 -3.81 7.95
N ALA A 128 21.20 -4.35 7.52
CA ALA A 128 22.49 -3.63 7.62
C ALA A 128 22.56 -2.41 6.70
N ALA A 129 21.94 -2.46 5.53
CA ALA A 129 21.93 -1.36 4.57
C ALA A 129 20.88 -0.30 4.90
N LEU A 130 19.80 -0.67 5.60
CA LEU A 130 18.75 0.23 6.08
C LEU A 130 19.12 0.92 7.39
N ALA A 131 20.11 0.38 8.15
CA ALA A 131 20.55 0.96 9.41
C ALA A 131 21.08 2.40 9.21
N GLY A 132 20.40 3.36 9.83
CA GLY A 132 20.72 4.79 9.71
C GLY A 132 20.08 5.53 8.53
N LEU A 133 19.25 4.88 7.73
CA LEU A 133 18.43 5.52 6.71
C LEU A 133 17.08 5.96 7.28
N PRO A 134 16.41 6.94 6.63
CA PRO A 134 15.04 7.30 7.01
C PRO A 134 14.09 6.10 6.94
N PRO A 135 13.00 6.08 7.70
CA PRO A 135 11.95 5.08 7.54
C PRO A 135 11.45 5.05 6.09
N ALA A 136 11.38 3.88 5.47
CA ALA A 136 10.98 3.66 4.09
C ALA A 136 11.79 4.52 3.07
N PRO A 137 13.12 4.35 2.97
CA PRO A 137 13.94 5.12 2.06
C PRO A 137 13.56 4.79 0.61
N ARG A 138 13.52 5.82 -0.25
CA ARG A 138 13.42 5.63 -1.69
C ARG A 138 14.81 5.75 -2.30
N VAL A 139 15.19 4.78 -3.12
CA VAL A 139 16.47 4.81 -3.83
C VAL A 139 16.20 5.15 -5.29
N PHE A 140 16.69 6.30 -5.72
CA PHE A 140 16.60 6.70 -7.12
C PHE A 140 17.50 5.82 -7.99
N VAL A 141 16.93 5.27 -9.06
CA VAL A 141 17.61 4.45 -10.06
C VAL A 141 17.44 5.13 -11.42
N ALA A 142 18.52 5.66 -11.96
CA ALA A 142 18.48 6.26 -13.29
C ALA A 142 18.16 5.19 -14.34
N ARG A 143 17.55 5.56 -15.47
CA ARG A 143 17.18 4.60 -16.53
C ARG A 143 18.35 3.71 -16.95
N ARG A 144 19.53 4.29 -17.16
CA ARG A 144 20.76 3.56 -17.52
C ARG A 144 21.25 2.59 -16.43
N ASP A 145 20.88 2.83 -15.18
CA ASP A 145 21.28 2.05 -14.01
C ASP A 145 20.24 0.97 -13.63
N ALA A 146 19.08 0.98 -14.29
CA ALA A 146 18.04 -0.03 -14.15
C ALA A 146 18.31 -1.31 -14.96
N GLY A 147 19.22 -1.25 -15.94
CA GLY A 147 19.54 -2.39 -16.81
C GLY A 147 18.34 -2.84 -17.62
N THR A 148 18.04 -4.13 -17.59
CA THR A 148 16.89 -4.77 -18.25
C THR A 148 15.68 -4.95 -17.31
N ALA A 149 15.72 -4.38 -16.11
CA ALA A 149 14.62 -4.48 -15.18
C ALA A 149 13.38 -3.71 -15.66
N LEU A 150 12.20 -4.27 -15.41
CA LEU A 150 10.89 -3.76 -15.76
C LEU A 150 10.15 -3.23 -14.52
N ASP A 151 9.03 -2.55 -14.74
CA ASP A 151 8.19 -2.07 -13.63
C ASP A 151 7.63 -3.23 -12.81
N GLY A 152 7.81 -3.16 -11.49
CA GLY A 152 7.38 -4.21 -10.58
C GLY A 152 8.34 -5.38 -10.41
N ASP A 153 9.49 -5.42 -11.12
CA ASP A 153 10.50 -6.46 -10.89
C ASP A 153 11.10 -6.36 -9.49
N ARG A 154 11.31 -7.50 -8.86
CA ARG A 154 12.10 -7.59 -7.63
C ARG A 154 13.59 -7.67 -8.00
N VAL A 155 14.36 -6.73 -7.47
CA VAL A 155 15.77 -6.54 -7.87
C VAL A 155 16.69 -6.42 -6.68
N LEU A 156 17.97 -6.74 -6.92
CA LEU A 156 19.07 -6.40 -6.03
C LEU A 156 19.73 -5.13 -6.57
N VAL A 157 19.80 -4.09 -5.74
CA VAL A 157 20.37 -2.79 -6.08
C VAL A 157 21.57 -2.50 -5.21
N SER A 158 22.69 -2.11 -5.84
CA SER A 158 23.83 -1.54 -5.13
C SER A 158 23.65 -0.04 -4.93
N LEU A 159 23.82 0.44 -3.69
CA LEU A 159 23.78 1.85 -3.36
C LEU A 159 25.05 2.55 -3.82
N ALA A 160 24.90 3.62 -4.59
CA ALA A 160 26.03 4.48 -4.95
C ALA A 160 26.37 5.40 -3.77
N LYS A 161 27.66 5.59 -3.50
CA LYS A 161 28.09 6.65 -2.57
C LYS A 161 27.61 8.00 -3.10
N PRO A 162 27.15 8.94 -2.22
CA PRO A 162 26.81 10.26 -2.65
C PRO A 162 27.96 10.86 -3.46
N ALA A 163 27.71 11.17 -4.73
CA ALA A 163 28.73 11.76 -5.58
C ALA A 163 29.11 13.14 -5.04
N ALA A 164 30.37 13.38 -4.79
CA ALA A 164 30.90 14.72 -4.60
C ALA A 164 30.47 15.60 -5.78
N ARG A 165 30.02 16.83 -5.50
CA ARG A 165 29.45 17.77 -6.48
C ARG A 165 30.21 17.73 -7.79
N PRO A 166 29.54 17.52 -8.95
CA PRO A 166 30.21 17.61 -10.22
C PRO A 166 30.67 19.06 -10.45
N SER A 167 31.92 19.22 -10.81
CA SER A 167 32.46 20.47 -11.32
C SER A 167 31.67 20.91 -12.55
N ARG A 168 31.40 22.19 -12.64
CA ARG A 168 30.63 22.88 -13.72
C ARG A 168 31.00 22.38 -15.11
N GLY A 169 30.12 21.60 -15.75
CA GLY A 169 30.19 21.21 -17.15
C GLY A 169 28.78 21.25 -17.75
N ARG A 170 28.63 21.90 -18.89
CA ARG A 170 27.37 22.13 -19.62
C ARG A 170 26.69 20.82 -19.98
N SER A 171 25.43 20.74 -19.69
CA SER A 171 24.38 19.74 -19.98
C SER A 171 23.91 18.99 -18.72
N ALA A 172 23.26 19.73 -17.81
CA ALA A 172 22.45 19.14 -16.75
C ALA A 172 21.00 19.28 -17.14
N GLU A 173 20.34 18.17 -17.42
CA GLU A 173 18.88 18.10 -17.48
C GLU A 173 18.28 18.61 -16.17
N LEU A 174 17.33 19.52 -16.35
CA LEU A 174 16.63 20.29 -15.33
C LEU A 174 15.77 19.40 -14.43
N LEU A 175 16.37 18.90 -13.35
CA LEU A 175 15.65 18.51 -12.13
C LEU A 175 16.42 19.08 -10.95
N PRO A 176 15.78 19.79 -10.00
CA PRO A 176 16.48 20.28 -8.82
C PRO A 176 16.95 19.07 -8.00
N PRO A 177 18.23 19.00 -7.62
CA PRO A 177 18.71 17.93 -6.75
C PRO A 177 18.11 18.15 -5.35
N VAL A 178 17.30 17.19 -4.91
CA VAL A 178 17.05 17.00 -3.47
C VAL A 178 18.38 16.52 -2.89
N ALA A 179 18.96 17.26 -1.96
CA ALA A 179 20.36 17.14 -1.55
C ALA A 179 20.75 15.80 -0.86
N ASP A 180 19.77 14.93 -0.56
CA ASP A 180 19.96 13.67 0.20
C ASP A 180 19.29 12.44 -0.46
N GLU A 181 19.08 12.44 -1.77
CA GLU A 181 18.45 11.30 -2.45
C GLU A 181 19.45 10.15 -2.64
N LEU A 182 19.16 8.99 -2.04
CA LEU A 182 19.91 7.77 -2.24
C LEU A 182 19.87 7.35 -3.71
N ARG A 183 21.00 6.97 -4.28
CA ARG A 183 21.10 6.48 -5.66
C ARG A 183 21.55 5.05 -5.69
N GLY A 184 21.01 4.28 -6.64
CA GLY A 184 21.36 2.89 -6.80
C GLY A 184 21.47 2.46 -8.25
N ARG A 185 22.08 1.29 -8.43
CA ARG A 185 22.17 0.57 -9.71
C ARG A 185 21.69 -0.85 -9.52
N VAL A 186 20.84 -1.35 -10.40
CA VAL A 186 20.42 -2.74 -10.42
C VAL A 186 21.62 -3.63 -10.73
N GLU A 187 21.91 -4.57 -9.83
CA GLU A 187 22.94 -5.60 -10.02
C GLU A 187 22.35 -6.87 -10.64
N SER A 188 21.16 -7.26 -10.21
CA SER A 188 20.46 -8.43 -10.73
C SER A 188 18.94 -8.31 -10.53
N ILE A 189 18.21 -8.98 -11.40
CA ILE A 189 16.78 -9.19 -11.27
C ILE A 189 16.59 -10.50 -10.51
N LEU A 190 15.93 -10.43 -9.34
CA LEU A 190 15.69 -11.58 -8.47
C LEU A 190 14.45 -12.36 -8.93
N SER A 191 13.40 -11.63 -9.30
CA SER A 191 12.22 -12.19 -9.94
C SER A 191 11.56 -11.14 -10.83
N ARG A 192 11.03 -11.56 -11.95
CA ARG A 192 10.21 -10.71 -12.81
C ARG A 192 8.77 -10.75 -12.33
N ARG A 193 8.11 -9.60 -12.35
CA ARG A 193 6.67 -9.52 -12.11
C ARG A 193 5.88 -10.22 -13.20
N SER A 194 6.22 -9.96 -14.47
CA SER A 194 5.67 -10.61 -15.64
C SER A 194 6.71 -10.68 -16.73
N GLY A 195 6.81 -11.82 -17.43
CA GLY A 195 7.57 -11.93 -18.68
C GLY A 195 6.80 -11.42 -19.89
N LYS A 196 5.50 -11.08 -19.71
CA LYS A 196 4.61 -10.66 -20.78
C LYS A 196 4.55 -9.14 -20.86
N VAL A 197 4.60 -8.62 -22.07
CA VAL A 197 4.54 -7.18 -22.35
C VAL A 197 3.48 -6.94 -23.41
N VAL A 198 2.73 -5.84 -23.28
CA VAL A 198 1.69 -5.44 -24.21
C VAL A 198 2.17 -4.26 -25.05
N GLY A 199 1.84 -4.26 -26.33
CA GLY A 199 2.17 -3.16 -27.23
C GLY A 199 1.51 -3.32 -28.60
N VAL A 200 1.72 -2.32 -29.46
CA VAL A 200 1.16 -2.30 -30.82
C VAL A 200 2.11 -3.00 -31.79
N PHE A 201 1.62 -4.03 -32.46
CA PHE A 201 2.39 -4.75 -33.47
C PHE A 201 2.59 -3.90 -34.72
N ARG A 202 3.80 -3.90 -35.22
CA ARG A 202 4.22 -3.29 -36.47
C ARG A 202 5.02 -4.30 -37.28
N SER A 203 4.96 -4.22 -38.59
CA SER A 203 5.81 -5.04 -39.44
C SER A 203 6.20 -4.35 -40.72
N ASN A 204 7.29 -4.78 -41.28
CA ASN A 204 7.71 -4.49 -42.63
C ASN A 204 7.91 -5.82 -43.40
N ARG A 205 8.40 -5.76 -44.65
CA ARG A 205 8.61 -6.96 -45.48
C ARG A 205 9.60 -7.98 -44.90
N ARG A 206 10.41 -7.63 -43.86
CA ARG A 206 11.51 -8.47 -43.38
C ARG A 206 11.35 -8.91 -41.93
N PHE A 207 10.80 -8.09 -41.06
CA PHE A 207 10.68 -8.38 -39.65
C PHE A 207 9.48 -7.66 -39.02
N GLY A 208 9.00 -8.19 -37.91
CA GLY A 208 7.99 -7.58 -37.06
C GLY A 208 8.60 -7.02 -35.78
N TRP A 209 7.97 -5.99 -35.25
CA TRP A 209 8.32 -5.45 -33.93
C TRP A 209 7.06 -5.00 -33.21
N VAL A 210 7.18 -4.86 -31.89
CA VAL A 210 6.10 -4.33 -31.05
C VAL A 210 6.53 -3.04 -30.41
N GLU A 211 5.76 -1.98 -30.62
CA GLU A 211 5.88 -0.68 -29.96
C GLU A 211 5.23 -0.79 -28.59
N CYS A 212 6.05 -0.81 -27.54
CA CYS A 212 5.59 -0.98 -26.17
C CYS A 212 5.38 0.38 -25.49
N GLU A 213 4.28 0.53 -24.76
CA GLU A 213 4.03 1.71 -23.94
C GLU A 213 4.85 1.72 -22.63
N ASP A 214 5.41 0.56 -22.25
CA ASP A 214 6.23 0.44 -21.04
C ASP A 214 7.56 1.17 -21.20
N LYS A 215 7.68 2.31 -20.49
CA LYS A 215 8.89 3.15 -20.49
C LYS A 215 10.13 2.49 -19.87
N ALA A 216 9.95 1.33 -19.24
CA ALA A 216 11.05 0.49 -18.81
C ALA A 216 11.77 -0.21 -20.00
N ILE A 217 11.12 -0.30 -21.15
CA ILE A 217 11.70 -0.86 -22.36
C ILE A 217 12.15 0.29 -23.26
N ALA A 218 13.45 0.41 -23.48
CA ALA A 218 14.00 1.40 -24.38
C ALA A 218 13.98 0.85 -25.82
N GLY A 219 13.01 1.30 -26.62
CA GLY A 219 12.88 0.91 -28.01
C GLY A 219 11.82 -0.16 -28.26
N ASN A 220 11.85 -0.76 -29.43
CA ASN A 220 10.87 -1.72 -29.88
C ASN A 220 11.32 -3.15 -29.51
N ILE A 221 10.35 -4.03 -29.30
CA ILE A 221 10.59 -5.46 -29.06
C ILE A 221 10.59 -6.16 -30.42
N GLU A 222 11.67 -6.80 -30.80
CA GLU A 222 11.71 -7.61 -32.01
C GLU A 222 10.91 -8.89 -31.82
N VAL A 223 10.03 -9.21 -32.78
CA VAL A 223 9.20 -10.43 -32.73
C VAL A 223 9.35 -11.24 -33.99
N THR A 224 9.21 -12.56 -33.84
CA THR A 224 9.24 -13.50 -35.00
C THR A 224 8.08 -13.21 -35.96
N HIS A 225 8.35 -13.40 -37.25
CA HIS A 225 7.38 -13.03 -38.33
C HIS A 225 6.23 -14.03 -38.48
N ASP A 226 6.18 -15.06 -37.68
CA ASP A 226 5.18 -16.15 -37.72
C ASP A 226 3.91 -15.82 -36.90
N SER A 227 3.75 -14.58 -36.47
CA SER A 227 2.53 -14.16 -35.75
C SER A 227 1.36 -13.95 -36.71
N THR A 228 0.16 -14.31 -36.26
CA THR A 228 -1.10 -14.03 -36.97
C THR A 228 -1.55 -12.57 -36.84
N ALA A 229 -0.79 -11.73 -36.10
CA ALA A 229 -1.09 -10.35 -35.84
C ALA A 229 -0.96 -9.48 -37.09
N GLN A 230 -1.88 -8.54 -37.26
CA GLN A 230 -1.85 -7.53 -38.30
C GLN A 230 -1.19 -6.22 -37.77
N PRO A 231 -0.44 -5.49 -38.62
CA PRO A 231 0.16 -4.20 -38.21
C PRO A 231 -0.89 -3.22 -37.70
N GLY A 232 -0.72 -2.73 -36.48
CA GLY A 232 -1.68 -1.87 -35.81
C GLY A 232 -2.45 -2.52 -34.69
N GLN A 233 -2.45 -3.84 -34.62
CA GLN A 233 -3.14 -4.56 -33.53
C GLN A 233 -2.35 -4.53 -32.25
N LEU A 234 -3.09 -4.53 -31.13
CA LEU A 234 -2.57 -4.70 -29.80
C LEU A 234 -2.27 -6.18 -29.55
N VAL A 235 -1.06 -6.47 -29.08
CA VAL A 235 -0.58 -7.84 -28.87
C VAL A 235 0.10 -8.02 -27.53
N VAL A 236 0.09 -9.25 -27.03
CA VAL A 236 0.88 -9.69 -25.89
C VAL A 236 2.13 -10.40 -26.40
N VAL A 237 3.28 -9.94 -25.93
CA VAL A 237 4.59 -10.55 -26.25
C VAL A 237 5.13 -11.21 -25.00
N ASP A 238 5.50 -12.48 -25.12
CA ASP A 238 6.32 -13.18 -24.12
C ASP A 238 7.80 -12.88 -24.40
N LEU A 239 8.43 -12.13 -23.46
CA LEU A 239 9.81 -11.73 -23.60
C LEU A 239 10.75 -12.92 -23.41
N ALA A 240 11.63 -13.13 -24.35
CA ALA A 240 12.75 -14.02 -24.17
C ALA A 240 13.74 -13.48 -23.11
N SER A 241 14.65 -14.32 -22.64
CA SER A 241 15.67 -13.90 -21.67
C SER A 241 16.46 -12.71 -22.22
N TRP A 242 16.29 -11.56 -21.59
CA TRP A 242 16.94 -10.31 -21.95
C TRP A 242 17.86 -9.85 -20.82
N THR A 243 19.16 -9.99 -21.01
CA THR A 243 20.18 -9.72 -20.00
C THR A 243 21.11 -8.56 -20.36
N ASP A 244 21.23 -8.24 -21.66
CA ASP A 244 22.07 -7.11 -22.14
C ASP A 244 21.19 -5.89 -22.44
N PRO A 245 21.33 -4.79 -21.67
CA PRO A 245 20.57 -3.56 -21.91
C PRO A 245 20.88 -2.87 -23.24
N ALA A 246 22.03 -3.20 -23.88
CA ALA A 246 22.42 -2.64 -25.17
C ALA A 246 21.79 -3.40 -26.34
N ALA A 247 21.35 -4.63 -26.12
CA ALA A 247 20.65 -5.43 -27.13
C ALA A 247 19.16 -5.06 -27.15
N ALA A 248 18.56 -5.10 -28.35
CA ALA A 248 17.10 -4.97 -28.46
C ALA A 248 16.43 -6.16 -27.78
N PRO A 249 15.38 -5.94 -26.97
CA PRO A 249 14.58 -7.03 -26.44
C PRO A 249 13.89 -7.78 -27.59
N HIS A 250 13.80 -9.10 -27.46
CA HIS A 250 13.09 -9.93 -28.42
C HIS A 250 12.12 -10.88 -27.71
N GLY A 251 11.10 -11.30 -28.44
CA GLY A 251 10.07 -12.17 -27.89
C GLY A 251 9.17 -12.78 -28.93
N ARG A 252 8.10 -13.43 -28.44
CA ARG A 252 7.10 -14.06 -29.31
C ARG A 252 5.73 -13.50 -29.00
N VAL A 253 4.95 -13.15 -30.02
CA VAL A 253 3.53 -12.82 -29.86
C VAL A 253 2.80 -14.08 -29.40
N VAL A 254 2.16 -14.02 -28.22
CA VAL A 254 1.42 -15.13 -27.62
C VAL A 254 -0.08 -14.94 -27.70
N GLU A 255 -0.53 -13.68 -27.87
CA GLU A 255 -1.95 -13.36 -27.94
C GLU A 255 -2.16 -12.08 -28.76
N VAL A 256 -3.24 -12.04 -29.56
CA VAL A 256 -3.69 -10.85 -30.28
C VAL A 256 -4.95 -10.34 -29.59
N LEU A 257 -4.89 -9.10 -29.06
CA LEU A 257 -5.96 -8.52 -28.25
C LEU A 257 -7.02 -7.76 -29.08
N GLY A 258 -6.75 -7.49 -30.35
CA GLY A 258 -7.60 -6.68 -31.25
C GLY A 258 -6.97 -5.35 -31.57
N TRP A 259 -7.77 -4.36 -31.94
CA TRP A 259 -7.28 -3.01 -32.27
C TRP A 259 -7.27 -2.11 -31.02
N PRO A 260 -6.35 -1.15 -30.96
CA PRO A 260 -6.42 -0.11 -29.94
C PRO A 260 -7.78 0.60 -29.97
N GLY A 261 -8.51 0.56 -28.85
CA GLY A 261 -9.86 1.13 -28.75
C GLY A 261 -11.00 0.14 -28.98
N ASP A 262 -10.73 -1.12 -29.34
CA ASP A 262 -11.74 -2.16 -29.31
C ASP A 262 -12.24 -2.37 -27.88
N PRO A 263 -13.56 -2.55 -27.67
CA PRO A 263 -14.10 -2.75 -26.33
C PRO A 263 -13.43 -3.91 -25.60
N GLY A 264 -12.91 -3.66 -24.41
CA GLY A 264 -12.28 -4.65 -23.55
C GLY A 264 -10.81 -4.99 -23.86
N SER A 265 -10.26 -4.61 -25.02
CA SER A 265 -8.84 -4.84 -25.36
C SER A 265 -7.90 -4.14 -24.39
N ASP A 266 -8.27 -2.95 -23.94
CA ASP A 266 -7.60 -2.13 -22.96
C ASP A 266 -7.56 -2.80 -21.56
N ILE A 267 -8.66 -3.43 -21.16
CA ILE A 267 -8.75 -4.14 -19.86
C ILE A 267 -7.89 -5.41 -19.89
N VAL A 268 -7.93 -6.16 -20.99
CA VAL A 268 -7.08 -7.35 -21.17
C VAL A 268 -5.60 -6.96 -21.17
N ALA A 269 -5.25 -5.84 -21.79
CA ALA A 269 -3.89 -5.29 -21.73
C ALA A 269 -3.43 -5.00 -20.29
N VAL A 270 -4.32 -4.42 -19.46
CA VAL A 270 -4.03 -4.22 -18.03
C VAL A 270 -3.81 -5.55 -17.31
N ILE A 271 -4.67 -6.55 -17.54
CA ILE A 271 -4.54 -7.89 -16.95
C ILE A 271 -3.13 -8.45 -17.21
N HIS A 272 -2.67 -8.44 -18.46
CA HIS A 272 -1.34 -8.94 -18.81
C HIS A 272 -0.21 -8.10 -18.21
N ARG A 273 -0.33 -6.77 -18.26
CA ARG A 273 0.67 -5.86 -17.70
C ARG A 273 0.85 -6.04 -16.19
N PHE A 274 -0.23 -6.30 -15.48
CA PHE A 274 -0.20 -6.55 -14.04
C PHE A 274 0.07 -8.02 -13.69
N GLY A 275 0.15 -8.90 -14.67
CA GLY A 275 0.40 -10.33 -14.47
C GLY A 275 -0.73 -11.03 -13.71
N LEU A 276 -1.97 -10.56 -13.87
CA LEU A 276 -3.12 -11.11 -13.18
C LEU A 276 -3.51 -12.47 -13.78
N ARG A 277 -3.87 -13.41 -12.92
CA ARG A 277 -4.28 -14.77 -13.31
C ARG A 277 -5.75 -14.79 -13.71
N THR A 278 -6.04 -15.12 -14.97
CA THR A 278 -7.41 -15.14 -15.53
C THR A 278 -8.09 -16.50 -15.48
N SER A 279 -7.31 -17.57 -15.42
CA SER A 279 -7.80 -18.96 -15.41
C SER A 279 -7.23 -19.72 -14.20
N PHE A 280 -7.93 -20.79 -13.82
CA PHE A 280 -7.45 -21.71 -12.81
C PHE A 280 -6.79 -22.93 -13.45
N PRO A 281 -5.70 -23.46 -12.90
CA PRO A 281 -5.10 -24.72 -13.35
C PRO A 281 -6.07 -25.90 -13.19
N GLU A 282 -5.98 -26.91 -14.06
CA GLU A 282 -6.89 -28.07 -14.03
C GLU A 282 -6.89 -28.83 -12.69
N PRO A 283 -5.76 -29.01 -11.98
CA PRO A 283 -5.80 -29.63 -10.64
C PRO A 283 -6.67 -28.87 -9.64
N VAL A 284 -6.68 -27.53 -9.72
CA VAL A 284 -7.50 -26.65 -8.87
C VAL A 284 -8.99 -26.81 -9.22
N LEU A 285 -9.32 -26.82 -10.50
CA LEU A 285 -10.70 -27.03 -10.96
C LEU A 285 -11.22 -28.42 -10.61
N THR A 286 -10.37 -29.45 -10.70
CA THR A 286 -10.72 -30.81 -10.31
C THR A 286 -11.02 -30.90 -8.82
N GLU A 287 -10.19 -30.29 -7.97
CA GLU A 287 -10.42 -30.23 -6.52
C GLU A 287 -11.68 -29.43 -6.19
N ALA A 288 -11.92 -28.30 -6.87
CA ALA A 288 -13.13 -27.49 -6.68
C ALA A 288 -14.42 -28.24 -7.00
N ARG A 289 -14.44 -28.98 -8.11
CA ARG A 289 -15.59 -29.80 -8.53
C ARG A 289 -15.84 -31.00 -7.63
N ALA A 290 -14.83 -31.45 -6.88
CA ALA A 290 -14.96 -32.54 -5.92
C ALA A 290 -15.61 -32.11 -4.60
N VAL A 291 -15.72 -30.80 -4.35
CA VAL A 291 -16.40 -30.27 -3.15
C VAL A 291 -17.91 -30.43 -3.33
N PRO A 292 -18.62 -31.06 -2.37
CA PRO A 292 -20.08 -31.19 -2.41
C PRO A 292 -20.80 -29.84 -2.45
N GLU A 293 -21.96 -29.76 -3.09
CA GLU A 293 -22.80 -28.54 -3.13
C GLU A 293 -23.51 -28.27 -1.81
N GLU A 294 -23.65 -29.30 -0.95
CA GLU A 294 -24.28 -29.23 0.36
C GLU A 294 -23.28 -29.67 1.44
N PRO A 295 -23.38 -29.08 2.66
CA PRO A 295 -22.55 -29.50 3.78
C PRO A 295 -22.80 -30.96 4.21
N ASP A 296 -21.73 -31.66 4.61
CA ASP A 296 -21.84 -33.02 5.13
C ASP A 296 -22.65 -33.07 6.43
N ALA A 297 -23.54 -34.07 6.55
CA ALA A 297 -24.43 -34.24 7.68
C ALA A 297 -23.69 -34.45 9.02
N ALA A 298 -22.54 -35.15 9.01
CA ALA A 298 -21.72 -35.32 10.20
C ALA A 298 -21.09 -34.01 10.66
N GLU A 299 -20.70 -33.16 9.71
CA GLU A 299 -20.17 -31.84 10.03
C GLU A 299 -21.27 -30.88 10.52
N ILE A 300 -22.47 -30.93 9.96
CA ILE A 300 -23.65 -30.21 10.48
C ILE A 300 -23.91 -30.58 11.93
N ALA A 301 -23.93 -31.90 12.24
CA ALA A 301 -24.19 -32.39 13.60
C ALA A 301 -23.14 -31.98 14.63
N ARG A 302 -21.89 -31.72 14.21
CA ARG A 302 -20.80 -31.26 15.08
C ARG A 302 -20.95 -29.79 15.46
N ARG A 303 -21.56 -28.98 14.58
CA ARG A 303 -21.61 -27.51 14.71
C ARG A 303 -22.80 -27.07 15.56
N ARG A 304 -22.73 -25.82 16.07
CA ARG A 304 -23.92 -25.21 16.68
C ARG A 304 -24.98 -24.96 15.61
N ASP A 305 -26.20 -25.40 15.85
CA ASP A 305 -27.33 -25.18 14.97
C ASP A 305 -27.90 -23.77 15.18
N TRP A 306 -27.83 -22.91 14.15
CA TRP A 306 -28.35 -21.54 14.09
C TRP A 306 -29.39 -21.36 12.99
N ARG A 307 -29.92 -22.44 12.42
CA ARG A 307 -30.85 -22.40 11.30
C ARG A 307 -32.23 -21.82 11.66
N ASP A 308 -32.59 -21.85 12.95
CA ASP A 308 -33.82 -21.26 13.49
C ASP A 308 -33.72 -19.73 13.72
N LYS A 309 -32.51 -19.15 13.67
CA LYS A 309 -32.29 -17.74 13.90
C LYS A 309 -32.52 -16.93 12.64
N LEU A 310 -32.98 -15.69 12.83
CA LEU A 310 -33.13 -14.74 11.71
C LEU A 310 -31.77 -14.16 11.29
N VAL A 311 -30.91 -15.01 10.73
CA VAL A 311 -29.63 -14.56 10.17
C VAL A 311 -29.85 -14.05 8.75
N ILE A 312 -29.29 -12.90 8.40
CA ILE A 312 -29.46 -12.26 7.09
C ILE A 312 -28.11 -11.82 6.51
N THR A 313 -28.04 -11.69 5.20
CA THR A 313 -26.94 -11.03 4.49
C THR A 313 -27.39 -9.68 3.96
N ILE A 314 -26.46 -8.70 3.92
CA ILE A 314 -26.67 -7.36 3.33
C ILE A 314 -25.47 -7.03 2.46
N ASP A 315 -25.67 -7.02 1.14
CA ASP A 315 -24.59 -6.96 0.14
C ASP A 315 -24.99 -6.05 -1.04
N PRO A 316 -24.09 -5.77 -2.01
CA PRO A 316 -24.48 -5.21 -3.30
C PRO A 316 -25.53 -6.09 -4.00
N ALA A 317 -26.46 -5.49 -4.73
CA ALA A 317 -27.59 -6.21 -5.36
C ALA A 317 -27.11 -7.33 -6.31
N ASP A 318 -25.99 -7.10 -6.99
CA ASP A 318 -25.34 -8.00 -7.96
C ASP A 318 -24.32 -8.98 -7.36
N ALA A 319 -24.05 -8.90 -6.04
CA ALA A 319 -23.15 -9.82 -5.35
C ALA A 319 -23.64 -11.25 -5.37
N LYS A 320 -22.69 -12.19 -5.56
CA LYS A 320 -22.92 -13.65 -5.58
C LYS A 320 -22.11 -14.41 -4.53
N ASP A 321 -21.08 -13.77 -3.99
CA ASP A 321 -20.10 -14.27 -3.03
C ASP A 321 -20.32 -13.63 -1.65
N HIS A 322 -21.37 -14.09 -0.96
CA HIS A 322 -21.75 -13.57 0.36
C HIS A 322 -20.81 -14.14 1.42
N ASP A 323 -19.85 -13.35 1.88
CA ASP A 323 -18.88 -13.73 2.91
C ASP A 323 -19.47 -13.73 4.32
N ASP A 324 -20.40 -12.80 4.62
CA ASP A 324 -20.87 -12.49 5.96
C ASP A 324 -22.38 -12.44 6.07
N ALA A 325 -22.86 -12.84 7.25
CA ALA A 325 -24.26 -12.73 7.64
C ALA A 325 -24.32 -12.30 9.12
N VAL A 326 -25.35 -11.53 9.45
CA VAL A 326 -25.50 -10.91 10.76
C VAL A 326 -26.81 -11.25 11.44
N TRP A 327 -26.77 -11.29 12.78
CA TRP A 327 -27.93 -11.38 13.63
C TRP A 327 -27.71 -10.49 14.86
N VAL A 328 -28.75 -9.75 15.25
CA VAL A 328 -28.71 -8.86 16.40
C VAL A 328 -29.90 -9.10 17.30
N GLU A 329 -29.65 -9.15 18.61
CA GLU A 329 -30.65 -9.22 19.66
C GLU A 329 -30.42 -8.10 20.67
N ALA A 330 -31.46 -7.29 20.93
CA ALA A 330 -31.43 -6.31 21.99
C ALA A 330 -31.50 -7.01 23.37
N LYS A 331 -30.67 -6.54 24.31
CA LYS A 331 -30.65 -6.98 25.70
C LYS A 331 -30.97 -5.81 26.62
N ARG A 332 -31.16 -6.09 27.92
CA ARG A 332 -31.46 -5.06 28.91
C ARG A 332 -30.39 -3.97 28.96
N ASP A 333 -29.11 -4.37 28.87
CA ASP A 333 -27.96 -3.48 29.07
C ASP A 333 -27.09 -3.35 27.80
N GLY A 334 -27.69 -3.51 26.62
CA GLY A 334 -26.99 -3.43 25.34
C GLY A 334 -27.49 -4.42 24.30
N TRP A 335 -26.58 -5.09 23.61
CA TRP A 335 -26.91 -5.97 22.49
C TRP A 335 -26.06 -7.23 22.50
N ARG A 336 -26.57 -8.26 21.84
CA ARG A 336 -25.80 -9.40 21.39
C ARG A 336 -25.75 -9.40 19.87
N LEU A 337 -24.56 -9.41 19.31
CA LEU A 337 -24.28 -9.42 17.88
C LEU A 337 -23.66 -10.76 17.52
N ALA A 338 -24.22 -11.49 16.58
CA ALA A 338 -23.56 -12.62 15.93
C ALA A 338 -23.14 -12.20 14.51
N VAL A 339 -21.86 -12.40 14.23
CA VAL A 339 -21.27 -12.22 12.89
C VAL A 339 -20.85 -13.60 12.41
N HIS A 340 -21.55 -14.12 11.42
CA HIS A 340 -21.32 -15.40 10.78
C HIS A 340 -20.53 -15.20 9.52
N ILE A 341 -19.36 -15.81 9.41
CA ILE A 341 -18.47 -15.72 8.24
C ILE A 341 -18.39 -17.08 7.58
N ALA A 342 -18.50 -17.13 6.28
CA ALA A 342 -18.35 -18.34 5.47
C ALA A 342 -17.12 -19.14 5.88
N ASP A 343 -17.29 -20.42 6.27
CA ASP A 343 -16.15 -21.24 6.71
C ASP A 343 -15.40 -21.83 5.51
N VAL A 344 -14.76 -20.96 4.74
CA VAL A 344 -13.90 -21.32 3.61
C VAL A 344 -12.78 -22.27 4.03
N SER A 345 -12.29 -22.16 5.29
CA SER A 345 -11.22 -22.99 5.81
C SER A 345 -11.62 -24.47 5.94
N HIS A 346 -12.92 -24.76 6.02
CA HIS A 346 -13.43 -26.14 6.00
C HIS A 346 -13.19 -26.81 4.64
N TYR A 347 -13.38 -26.08 3.56
CA TYR A 347 -13.31 -26.60 2.18
C TYR A 347 -11.90 -26.55 1.59
N ILE A 348 -11.10 -25.55 1.97
CA ILE A 348 -9.73 -25.36 1.45
C ILE A 348 -8.71 -25.82 2.49
N ARG A 349 -8.13 -27.02 2.26
CA ARG A 349 -7.14 -27.60 3.15
C ARG A 349 -5.75 -27.00 2.91
N PRO A 350 -4.96 -26.75 3.98
CA PRO A 350 -3.59 -26.30 3.84
C PRO A 350 -2.75 -27.22 2.94
N GLY A 351 -2.07 -26.64 1.95
CA GLY A 351 -1.21 -27.35 1.01
C GLY A 351 -1.94 -28.07 -0.13
N SER A 352 -3.25 -27.93 -0.26
CA SER A 352 -4.02 -28.43 -1.42
C SER A 352 -3.78 -27.60 -2.68
N ALA A 353 -4.22 -28.05 -3.85
CA ALA A 353 -4.12 -27.29 -5.08
C ALA A 353 -4.89 -25.96 -5.00
N LEU A 354 -6.09 -25.99 -4.39
CA LEU A 354 -6.88 -24.79 -4.09
C LEU A 354 -6.12 -23.81 -3.18
N ASP A 355 -5.47 -24.30 -2.13
CA ASP A 355 -4.72 -23.46 -1.19
C ASP A 355 -3.52 -22.77 -1.86
N HIS A 356 -2.76 -23.54 -2.67
CA HIS A 356 -1.62 -23.00 -3.41
C HIS A 356 -2.05 -21.91 -4.41
N GLU A 357 -3.15 -22.13 -5.13
CA GLU A 357 -3.65 -21.11 -6.07
C GLU A 357 -4.24 -19.89 -5.35
N ALA A 358 -4.92 -20.10 -4.21
CA ALA A 358 -5.49 -19.03 -3.41
C ALA A 358 -4.40 -18.10 -2.83
N ILE A 359 -3.28 -18.64 -2.33
CA ILE A 359 -2.16 -17.82 -1.85
C ILE A 359 -1.46 -17.10 -3.00
N GLU A 360 -1.27 -17.75 -4.15
CA GLU A 360 -0.65 -17.13 -5.33
C GLU A 360 -1.47 -15.92 -5.82
N ARG A 361 -2.80 -16.00 -5.80
CA ARG A 361 -3.69 -14.87 -6.10
C ARG A 361 -3.72 -13.84 -4.97
N GLY A 362 -3.67 -14.29 -3.72
CA GLY A 362 -3.70 -13.49 -2.49
C GLY A 362 -5.06 -12.86 -2.20
N ASN A 363 -5.76 -12.41 -3.22
CA ASN A 363 -7.12 -11.82 -3.14
C ASN A 363 -7.84 -11.85 -4.49
N SER A 364 -9.16 -11.64 -4.48
CA SER A 364 -9.93 -11.35 -5.68
C SER A 364 -9.63 -9.94 -6.18
N THR A 365 -9.59 -9.73 -7.50
CA THR A 365 -9.34 -8.44 -8.16
C THR A 365 -10.60 -7.99 -8.89
N TYR A 366 -11.10 -6.77 -8.57
CA TYR A 366 -12.36 -6.22 -9.09
C TYR A 366 -12.07 -5.19 -10.18
N LEU A 367 -11.92 -5.65 -11.42
CA LEU A 367 -11.75 -4.75 -12.54
C LEU A 367 -13.08 -4.07 -12.91
N VAL A 368 -13.02 -3.05 -13.72
CA VAL A 368 -14.20 -2.23 -14.06
C VAL A 368 -15.30 -3.02 -14.77
N ASP A 369 -14.94 -4.09 -15.50
CA ASP A 369 -15.85 -4.90 -16.31
C ASP A 369 -16.03 -6.35 -15.83
N ARG A 370 -15.12 -6.83 -14.97
CA ARG A 370 -15.10 -8.23 -14.50
C ARG A 370 -14.39 -8.41 -13.18
N VAL A 371 -14.67 -9.53 -12.52
CA VAL A 371 -13.96 -9.96 -11.32
C VAL A 371 -13.03 -11.12 -11.67
N LEU A 372 -11.79 -11.05 -11.22
CA LEU A 372 -10.86 -12.18 -11.22
C LEU A 372 -10.85 -12.77 -9.80
N PRO A 373 -11.60 -13.85 -9.54
CA PRO A 373 -11.82 -14.33 -8.19
C PRO A 373 -10.59 -15.07 -7.63
N MET A 374 -10.41 -15.03 -6.31
CA MET A 374 -9.38 -15.79 -5.61
C MET A 374 -9.66 -17.30 -5.67
N LEU A 375 -10.91 -17.69 -5.63
CA LEU A 375 -11.38 -19.07 -5.63
C LEU A 375 -12.25 -19.36 -6.85
N PRO A 376 -12.25 -20.60 -7.38
CA PRO A 376 -13.20 -21.02 -8.41
C PRO A 376 -14.65 -20.70 -8.05
N VAL A 377 -15.48 -20.43 -9.07
CA VAL A 377 -16.87 -20.00 -8.89
C VAL A 377 -17.74 -21.06 -8.19
N GLU A 378 -17.39 -22.32 -8.33
CA GLU A 378 -18.03 -23.46 -7.62
C GLU A 378 -17.95 -23.28 -6.10
N LEU A 379 -16.86 -22.68 -5.62
CA LEU A 379 -16.67 -22.38 -4.19
C LEU A 379 -17.16 -20.96 -3.88
N SER A 380 -16.63 -19.94 -4.57
CA SER A 380 -16.89 -18.54 -4.22
C SER A 380 -18.37 -18.16 -4.34
N ASN A 381 -19.02 -18.57 -5.43
CA ASN A 381 -20.45 -18.34 -5.65
C ASN A 381 -21.31 -19.55 -5.29
N GLY A 382 -20.70 -20.69 -4.94
CA GLY A 382 -21.33 -21.97 -4.64
C GLY A 382 -21.49 -22.21 -3.15
N ILE A 383 -20.77 -23.25 -2.66
CA ILE A 383 -20.91 -23.78 -1.31
C ILE A 383 -20.44 -22.82 -0.22
N CYS A 384 -19.46 -21.96 -0.50
CA CYS A 384 -18.96 -21.00 0.49
C CYS A 384 -19.90 -19.81 0.64
N SER A 385 -20.60 -19.37 -0.41
CA SER A 385 -21.49 -18.20 -0.36
C SER A 385 -22.70 -18.43 0.56
N LEU A 386 -22.93 -17.51 1.49
CA LEU A 386 -24.02 -17.56 2.47
C LEU A 386 -25.37 -17.17 1.82
N LYS A 387 -25.75 -17.90 0.77
CA LYS A 387 -27.00 -17.71 0.03
C LYS A 387 -28.22 -17.89 0.93
N PRO A 388 -29.33 -17.16 0.65
CA PRO A 388 -30.57 -17.36 1.38
C PRO A 388 -31.19 -18.73 1.12
N HIS A 389 -31.90 -19.25 2.10
CA HIS A 389 -32.71 -20.47 2.05
C HIS A 389 -31.93 -21.77 1.76
N VAL A 390 -30.63 -21.79 2.12
CA VAL A 390 -29.78 -23.00 2.08
C VAL A 390 -28.92 -23.08 3.32
N ASP A 391 -28.58 -24.32 3.73
CA ASP A 391 -27.70 -24.55 4.87
C ASP A 391 -26.26 -24.23 4.49
N ARG A 392 -25.56 -23.45 5.33
CA ARG A 392 -24.15 -23.05 5.13
C ARG A 392 -23.33 -23.16 6.41
N LEU A 393 -22.08 -23.59 6.25
CA LEU A 393 -21.12 -23.68 7.34
C LEU A 393 -20.47 -22.32 7.58
N THR A 394 -20.44 -21.91 8.83
CA THR A 394 -19.86 -20.63 9.23
C THR A 394 -18.95 -20.74 10.44
N LYS A 395 -18.04 -19.76 10.57
CA LYS A 395 -17.39 -19.42 11.84
C LYS A 395 -18.10 -18.21 12.42
N CYS A 396 -18.60 -18.34 13.63
CA CYS A 396 -19.35 -17.28 14.30
C CYS A 396 -18.46 -16.53 15.30
N ALA A 397 -18.47 -15.21 15.22
CA ALA A 397 -18.07 -14.32 16.31
C ALA A 397 -19.33 -13.81 17.01
N LEU A 398 -19.57 -14.26 18.22
CA LEU A 398 -20.70 -13.83 19.05
C LEU A 398 -20.19 -12.81 20.06
N LEU A 399 -20.71 -11.61 20.01
CA LEU A 399 -20.24 -10.46 20.78
C LEU A 399 -21.34 -9.96 21.70
N ASP A 400 -21.03 -9.72 22.98
CA ASP A 400 -21.86 -8.96 23.88
C ASP A 400 -21.36 -7.50 23.87
N VAL A 401 -22.25 -6.57 23.56
CA VAL A 401 -21.96 -5.13 23.42
C VAL A 401 -22.83 -4.37 24.39
N SER A 402 -22.23 -3.50 25.19
CA SER A 402 -22.90 -2.63 26.12
C SER A 402 -23.72 -1.51 25.45
N SER A 403 -24.59 -0.85 26.20
CA SER A 403 -25.43 0.26 25.71
C SER A 403 -24.65 1.48 25.21
N ASP A 404 -23.35 1.61 25.56
CA ASP A 404 -22.43 2.62 25.07
C ASP A 404 -21.51 2.15 23.92
N GLY A 405 -21.75 0.94 23.41
CA GLY A 405 -21.05 0.39 22.25
C GLY A 405 -19.71 -0.27 22.56
N GLU A 406 -19.43 -0.68 23.81
CA GLU A 406 -18.22 -1.41 24.17
C GLU A 406 -18.42 -2.93 24.05
N ILE A 407 -17.47 -3.62 23.40
CA ILE A 407 -17.44 -5.08 23.37
C ILE A 407 -16.99 -5.58 24.74
N THR A 408 -17.94 -6.06 25.53
CA THR A 408 -17.73 -6.54 26.92
C THR A 408 -17.41 -8.02 26.99
N GLY A 409 -17.86 -8.80 25.99
CA GLY A 409 -17.63 -10.22 25.91
C GLY A 409 -17.63 -10.73 24.48
N PHE A 410 -16.96 -11.86 24.25
CA PHE A 410 -16.99 -12.54 22.96
C PHE A 410 -16.73 -14.02 23.10
N SER A 411 -17.35 -14.81 22.21
CA SER A 411 -17.06 -16.22 22.03
C SER A 411 -17.05 -16.58 20.55
N PHE A 412 -16.36 -17.67 20.20
CA PHE A 412 -16.17 -18.11 18.83
C PHE A 412 -16.50 -19.60 18.71
N PHE A 413 -17.26 -19.95 17.70
CA PHE A 413 -17.64 -21.34 17.44
C PHE A 413 -17.95 -21.58 15.96
N ASP A 414 -17.87 -22.85 15.55
CA ASP A 414 -18.38 -23.27 14.26
C ASP A 414 -19.91 -23.41 14.34
N ALA A 415 -20.60 -22.92 13.31
CA ALA A 415 -22.06 -22.97 13.22
C ALA A 415 -22.54 -23.48 11.86
N VAL A 416 -23.78 -23.96 11.83
CA VAL A 416 -24.57 -24.09 10.61
C VAL A 416 -25.70 -23.07 10.67
N ILE A 417 -25.85 -22.28 9.59
CA ILE A 417 -26.90 -21.29 9.44
C ILE A 417 -27.78 -21.63 8.25
N HIS A 418 -28.99 -21.08 8.26
CA HIS A 418 -29.91 -21.03 7.14
C HIS A 418 -30.32 -19.56 6.97
N SER A 419 -29.65 -18.82 6.08
CA SER A 419 -29.93 -17.40 5.91
C SER A 419 -31.38 -17.19 5.51
N GLN A 420 -32.12 -16.41 6.28
CA GLN A 420 -33.56 -16.20 6.09
C GLN A 420 -33.87 -15.13 5.07
N ALA A 421 -32.95 -14.24 4.78
CA ALA A 421 -33.11 -13.17 3.78
C ALA A 421 -31.75 -12.68 3.27
N LYS A 422 -31.72 -12.33 1.97
CA LYS A 422 -30.69 -11.51 1.36
C LYS A 422 -31.30 -10.12 1.09
N LEU A 423 -30.66 -9.07 1.60
CA LEU A 423 -31.00 -7.70 1.29
C LEU A 423 -29.90 -7.06 0.44
N SER A 424 -30.27 -6.17 -0.46
CA SER A 424 -29.30 -5.22 -0.99
C SER A 424 -29.09 -4.06 0.00
N TYR A 425 -27.99 -3.31 -0.15
CA TYR A 425 -27.76 -2.10 0.66
C TYR A 425 -28.92 -1.10 0.51
N GLU A 426 -29.48 -0.97 -0.69
CA GLU A 426 -30.62 -0.10 -0.98
C GLU A 426 -31.88 -0.57 -0.25
N GLN A 427 -32.16 -1.88 -0.27
CA GLN A 427 -33.33 -2.46 0.43
C GLN A 427 -33.19 -2.31 1.95
N ALA A 428 -31.97 -2.53 2.48
CA ALA A 428 -31.70 -2.30 3.91
C ALA A 428 -31.85 -0.82 4.27
N GLN A 429 -31.40 0.11 3.41
CA GLN A 429 -31.60 1.55 3.60
C GLN A 429 -33.06 1.93 3.57
N GLU A 430 -33.87 1.38 2.66
CA GLU A 430 -35.31 1.62 2.62
C GLU A 430 -36.02 1.23 3.93
N ILE A 431 -35.59 0.11 4.56
CA ILE A 431 -36.09 -0.29 5.88
C ILE A 431 -35.72 0.72 6.96
N LEU A 432 -34.48 1.24 6.93
CA LEU A 432 -34.00 2.27 7.86
C LEU A 432 -34.77 3.59 7.67
N ASP A 433 -35.06 3.97 6.43
CA ASP A 433 -35.85 5.14 6.06
C ASP A 433 -37.35 5.02 6.42
N GLY A 434 -37.76 3.90 6.96
CA GLY A 434 -39.15 3.66 7.40
C GLY A 434 -40.07 3.06 6.35
N LYS A 435 -39.56 2.68 5.17
CA LYS A 435 -40.37 1.98 4.15
C LYS A 435 -40.64 0.53 4.57
N PRO A 436 -41.69 -0.11 4.04
CA PRO A 436 -42.01 -1.51 4.32
C PRO A 436 -40.91 -2.43 3.75
N ALA A 437 -40.69 -3.56 4.43
CA ALA A 437 -39.83 -4.63 3.91
C ALA A 437 -40.38 -5.20 2.59
N PRO A 438 -39.55 -5.92 1.81
CA PRO A 438 -40.00 -6.68 0.64
C PRO A 438 -41.20 -7.57 0.99
N LYS A 439 -42.14 -7.74 0.05
CA LYS A 439 -43.27 -8.65 0.23
C LYS A 439 -42.76 -10.05 0.54
N GLU A 440 -43.45 -10.74 1.47
CA GLU A 440 -43.11 -12.10 1.94
C GLU A 440 -41.94 -12.19 2.92
N SER A 441 -41.38 -11.08 3.37
CA SER A 441 -40.33 -11.08 4.38
C SER A 441 -40.84 -11.49 5.77
N ASP A 442 -39.99 -12.11 6.57
CA ASP A 442 -40.24 -12.40 7.98
C ASP A 442 -40.57 -11.09 8.73
N LYS A 443 -41.64 -11.08 9.50
CA LYS A 443 -42.08 -9.92 10.29
C LYS A 443 -41.00 -9.41 11.27
N ARG A 444 -40.05 -10.27 11.66
CA ARG A 444 -38.94 -9.93 12.54
C ARG A 444 -37.82 -9.15 11.81
N LEU A 445 -37.81 -9.13 10.47
CA LEU A 445 -36.74 -8.54 9.66
C LEU A 445 -36.61 -7.04 9.93
N VAL A 446 -37.68 -6.27 9.80
CA VAL A 446 -37.65 -4.81 9.99
C VAL A 446 -37.21 -4.42 11.41
N PRO A 447 -37.75 -5.01 12.49
CA PRO A 447 -37.25 -4.73 13.85
C PRO A 447 -35.76 -5.04 14.00
N MET A 448 -35.28 -6.18 13.47
CA MET A 448 -33.90 -6.63 13.62
C MET A 448 -32.93 -5.70 12.86
N VAL A 449 -33.24 -5.28 11.61
CA VAL A 449 -32.39 -4.35 10.85
C VAL A 449 -32.31 -2.99 11.55
N ARG A 450 -33.41 -2.47 12.07
CA ARG A 450 -33.41 -1.22 12.83
C ARG A 450 -32.63 -1.32 14.14
N GLU A 451 -32.72 -2.44 14.83
CA GLU A 451 -31.94 -2.67 16.05
C GLU A 451 -30.46 -2.83 15.75
N ALA A 452 -30.11 -3.50 14.65
CA ALA A 452 -28.74 -3.61 14.16
C ALA A 452 -28.14 -2.23 13.85
N TRP A 453 -28.92 -1.31 13.26
CA TRP A 453 -28.46 0.07 13.04
C TRP A 453 -28.25 0.85 14.35
N LYS A 454 -29.12 0.70 15.35
CA LYS A 454 -28.92 1.34 16.66
C LYS A 454 -27.60 0.87 17.29
N LEU A 455 -27.33 -0.42 17.25
CA LEU A 455 -26.05 -0.99 17.70
C LEU A 455 -24.87 -0.41 16.91
N ALA A 456 -24.92 -0.50 15.58
CA ALA A 456 -23.85 -0.07 14.69
C ALA A 456 -23.56 1.43 14.84
N SER A 457 -24.58 2.27 14.84
CA SER A 457 -24.44 3.73 15.03
C SER A 457 -23.83 4.08 16.40
N THR A 458 -24.13 3.30 17.44
CA THR A 458 -23.55 3.49 18.79
C THR A 458 -22.08 3.08 18.81
N MET A 459 -21.72 1.94 18.19
CA MET A 459 -20.30 1.51 18.04
C MET A 459 -19.50 2.51 17.21
N ARG A 460 -20.08 3.01 16.10
CA ARG A 460 -19.47 4.01 15.23
C ARG A 460 -19.16 5.31 15.97
N ARG A 461 -20.13 5.84 16.70
CA ARG A 461 -19.92 7.04 17.53
C ARG A 461 -18.77 6.84 18.52
N ARG A 462 -18.76 5.72 19.28
CA ARG A 462 -17.70 5.39 20.21
C ARG A 462 -16.34 5.29 19.53
N ARG A 463 -16.27 4.67 18.34
CA ARG A 463 -15.04 4.53 17.57
C ARG A 463 -14.45 5.89 17.19
N PHE A 464 -15.26 6.86 16.78
CA PHE A 464 -14.81 8.22 16.47
C PHE A 464 -14.39 8.98 17.74
N GLU A 465 -15.11 8.83 18.85
CA GLU A 465 -14.71 9.39 20.15
C GLU A 465 -13.35 8.84 20.63
N GLN A 466 -13.02 7.60 20.28
CA GLN A 466 -11.72 6.98 20.54
C GLN A 466 -10.62 7.42 19.54
N GLY A 467 -10.95 8.25 18.56
CA GLY A 467 -10.01 8.85 17.64
C GLY A 467 -9.80 8.09 16.32
N SER A 468 -10.75 7.25 15.91
CA SER A 468 -10.79 6.76 14.53
C SER A 468 -10.91 7.93 13.57
N LEU A 469 -10.18 7.88 12.45
CA LEU A 469 -10.16 8.97 11.48
C LEU A 469 -11.28 8.79 10.46
N ASP A 470 -12.06 9.86 10.24
CA ASP A 470 -13.04 9.93 9.16
C ASP A 470 -12.36 10.41 7.88
N LEU A 471 -11.89 9.43 7.08
CA LEU A 471 -11.18 9.66 5.82
C LEU A 471 -11.98 9.20 4.60
N GLU A 472 -13.30 9.15 4.75
CA GLU A 472 -14.19 8.80 3.65
C GLU A 472 -14.00 9.80 2.49
N MET A 473 -13.66 9.26 1.32
CA MET A 473 -13.45 10.02 0.09
C MET A 473 -14.53 9.62 -0.91
N PRO A 474 -14.95 10.53 -1.79
CA PRO A 474 -15.89 10.19 -2.86
C PRO A 474 -15.37 9.01 -3.70
N GLU A 475 -16.22 8.03 -3.94
CA GLU A 475 -15.94 6.90 -4.81
C GLU A 475 -16.83 6.98 -6.05
N VAL A 476 -16.24 6.63 -7.21
CA VAL A 476 -16.93 6.66 -8.51
C VAL A 476 -16.98 5.27 -9.11
N ARG A 477 -18.19 4.84 -9.45
CA ARG A 477 -18.44 3.65 -10.24
C ARG A 477 -18.68 4.04 -11.70
N ILE A 478 -17.93 3.45 -12.61
CA ILE A 478 -18.15 3.63 -14.05
C ILE A 478 -19.13 2.56 -14.51
N ARG A 479 -20.25 3.00 -15.07
CA ARG A 479 -21.23 2.10 -15.69
C ARG A 479 -20.87 1.88 -17.13
N LEU A 480 -20.90 0.61 -17.54
CA LEU A 480 -20.66 0.17 -18.91
C LEU A 480 -21.98 -0.17 -19.59
N ASP A 481 -22.06 0.06 -20.90
CA ASP A 481 -23.15 -0.42 -21.76
C ASP A 481 -22.94 -1.90 -22.11
N SER A 482 -23.86 -2.47 -22.92
CA SER A 482 -23.81 -3.86 -23.36
C SER A 482 -22.60 -4.19 -24.25
N GLU A 483 -21.93 -3.17 -24.79
CA GLU A 483 -20.72 -3.32 -25.60
C GLU A 483 -19.43 -3.12 -24.76
N GLY A 484 -19.56 -2.92 -23.44
CA GLY A 484 -18.42 -2.68 -22.54
C GLY A 484 -17.83 -1.27 -22.62
N ARG A 485 -18.57 -0.30 -23.17
CA ARG A 485 -18.17 1.09 -23.26
C ARG A 485 -18.69 1.89 -22.07
N ALA A 486 -17.90 2.83 -21.60
CA ALA A 486 -18.29 3.69 -20.48
C ALA A 486 -19.48 4.59 -20.84
N CYS A 487 -20.64 4.45 -20.19
CA CYS A 487 -21.83 5.23 -20.47
C CYS A 487 -22.21 6.24 -19.36
N ALA A 488 -21.77 6.01 -18.12
CA ALA A 488 -22.00 6.94 -16.99
C ALA A 488 -20.89 6.81 -15.96
N ALA A 489 -20.68 7.90 -15.20
CA ALA A 489 -19.88 7.92 -13.99
C ALA A 489 -20.81 8.27 -12.81
N GLU A 490 -21.02 7.34 -11.90
CA GLU A 490 -21.99 7.44 -10.82
C GLU A 490 -21.26 7.55 -9.49
N HIS A 491 -21.66 8.50 -8.66
CA HIS A 491 -21.13 8.64 -7.31
C HIS A 491 -21.67 7.54 -6.40
N VAL A 492 -20.80 6.79 -5.74
CA VAL A 492 -21.19 5.79 -4.75
C VAL A 492 -21.44 6.48 -3.41
N VAL A 493 -22.68 6.39 -2.94
CA VAL A 493 -23.07 6.96 -1.65
C VAL A 493 -23.01 5.88 -0.58
N HIS A 494 -22.16 6.06 0.41
CA HIS A 494 -22.11 5.19 1.59
C HIS A 494 -23.22 5.56 2.56
N THR A 495 -24.32 4.79 2.50
CA THR A 495 -25.50 4.99 3.34
C THR A 495 -25.34 4.34 4.72
N GLU A 496 -26.33 4.53 5.61
CA GLU A 496 -26.36 3.92 6.94
C GLU A 496 -26.33 2.39 6.88
N SER A 497 -26.91 1.79 5.84
CA SER A 497 -26.85 0.35 5.62
C SER A 497 -25.45 -0.18 5.37
N HIS A 498 -24.60 0.57 4.63
CA HIS A 498 -23.18 0.26 4.46
C HIS A 498 -22.42 0.37 5.79
N GLN A 499 -22.67 1.46 6.54
CA GLN A 499 -22.04 1.69 7.85
C GLN A 499 -22.44 0.63 8.88
N LEU A 500 -23.68 0.12 8.80
CA LEU A 500 -24.16 -0.97 9.66
C LEU A 500 -23.27 -2.20 9.51
N ILE A 501 -23.06 -2.66 8.28
CA ILE A 501 -22.26 -3.86 8.01
C ILE A 501 -20.78 -3.59 8.33
N GLU A 502 -20.26 -2.41 7.95
CA GLU A 502 -18.88 -2.01 8.29
C GLU A 502 -18.60 -2.15 9.79
N GLU A 503 -19.46 -1.59 10.66
CA GLU A 503 -19.24 -1.63 12.11
C GLU A 503 -19.34 -3.05 12.68
N CYS A 504 -20.25 -3.88 12.16
CA CYS A 504 -20.32 -5.30 12.54
C CYS A 504 -19.03 -6.05 12.16
N MET A 505 -18.52 -5.82 10.96
CA MET A 505 -17.28 -6.44 10.49
C MET A 505 -16.05 -5.94 11.26
N LEU A 506 -15.98 -4.65 11.55
CA LEU A 506 -14.91 -4.06 12.38
C LEU A 506 -14.89 -4.67 13.78
N ALA A 507 -16.06 -4.86 14.40
CA ALA A 507 -16.20 -5.48 15.72
C ALA A 507 -15.72 -6.93 15.74
N ALA A 508 -16.10 -7.73 14.74
CA ALA A 508 -15.67 -9.12 14.61
C ALA A 508 -14.16 -9.22 14.38
N ASN A 509 -13.61 -8.42 13.46
CA ASN A 509 -12.18 -8.36 13.16
C ASN A 509 -11.34 -8.00 14.40
N GLU A 510 -11.77 -7.01 15.18
CA GLU A 510 -11.11 -6.61 16.43
C GLU A 510 -11.17 -7.73 17.48
N ALA A 511 -12.34 -8.35 17.70
CA ALA A 511 -12.51 -9.40 18.68
C ALA A 511 -11.63 -10.62 18.40
N VAL A 512 -11.56 -11.05 17.13
CA VAL A 512 -10.68 -12.15 16.69
C VAL A 512 -9.21 -11.78 16.89
N ALA A 513 -8.77 -10.60 16.46
CA ALA A 513 -7.39 -10.15 16.66
C ALA A 513 -7.01 -10.12 18.14
N ARG A 514 -7.91 -9.64 19.01
CA ARG A 514 -7.73 -9.58 20.46
C ARG A 514 -7.58 -10.96 21.11
N VAL A 515 -8.36 -11.97 20.69
CA VAL A 515 -8.21 -13.32 21.23
C VAL A 515 -6.93 -13.99 20.76
N LEU A 516 -6.58 -13.86 19.49
CA LEU A 516 -5.33 -14.41 18.94
C LEU A 516 -4.12 -13.85 19.68
N ARG A 517 -4.07 -12.53 19.88
CA ARG A 517 -3.00 -11.88 20.65
C ARG A 517 -2.97 -12.33 22.11
N ARG A 518 -4.11 -12.34 22.82
CA ARG A 518 -4.20 -12.79 24.22
C ARG A 518 -3.77 -14.24 24.41
N ARG A 519 -4.00 -15.08 23.41
CA ARG A 519 -3.61 -16.49 23.42
C ARG A 519 -2.23 -16.73 22.80
N MET A 520 -1.50 -15.66 22.44
CA MET A 520 -0.18 -15.70 21.81
C MET A 520 -0.13 -16.64 20.59
N LYS A 521 -1.21 -16.67 19.81
CA LYS A 521 -1.26 -17.47 18.58
C LYS A 521 -0.61 -16.72 17.44
N PRO A 522 0.30 -17.34 16.68
CA PRO A 522 0.81 -16.76 15.45
C PRO A 522 -0.34 -16.50 14.47
N ALA A 523 -0.44 -15.29 13.96
CA ALA A 523 -1.50 -14.89 13.04
C ALA A 523 -1.04 -13.75 12.12
N ILE A 524 -1.80 -13.49 11.07
CA ILE A 524 -1.64 -12.31 10.22
C ILE A 524 -2.53 -11.20 10.76
N HIS A 525 -1.93 -10.03 10.94
CA HIS A 525 -2.61 -8.82 11.39
C HIS A 525 -2.74 -7.83 10.25
N ARG A 526 -3.80 -7.02 10.25
CA ARG A 526 -3.93 -5.85 9.39
C ARG A 526 -3.41 -4.65 10.16
N ILE A 527 -2.27 -4.15 9.73
CA ILE A 527 -1.57 -3.07 10.41
C ILE A 527 -1.66 -1.76 9.63
N HIS A 528 -1.62 -0.66 10.38
CA HIS A 528 -1.46 0.67 9.84
C HIS A 528 -0.53 1.44 10.77
N GLU A 529 0.70 1.63 10.33
CA GLU A 529 1.73 2.29 11.14
C GLU A 529 1.41 3.76 11.39
N ASP A 530 2.00 4.34 12.44
CA ASP A 530 1.92 5.76 12.73
C ASP A 530 2.49 6.60 11.56
N PRO A 531 1.91 7.76 11.29
CA PRO A 531 2.38 8.66 10.25
C PRO A 531 3.75 9.26 10.60
N ASP A 532 4.49 9.64 9.55
CA ASP A 532 5.76 10.33 9.73
C ASP A 532 5.52 11.77 10.24
N PRO A 533 6.15 12.17 11.38
CA PRO A 533 5.99 13.51 11.93
C PRO A 533 6.35 14.63 10.95
N SER A 534 7.33 14.42 10.07
CA SER A 534 7.72 15.42 9.06
C SER A 534 6.61 15.67 8.05
N ARG A 535 5.91 14.62 7.60
CA ARG A 535 4.76 14.74 6.70
C ARG A 535 3.55 15.39 7.38
N LEU A 536 3.34 15.10 8.65
CA LEU A 536 2.30 15.78 9.43
C LEU A 536 2.60 17.27 9.58
N LEU A 537 3.87 17.67 9.69
CA LEU A 537 4.26 19.07 9.73
C LEU A 537 3.99 19.79 8.40
N GLU A 538 4.30 19.15 7.26
CA GLU A 538 3.97 19.65 5.92
C GLU A 538 2.45 19.79 5.74
N TYR A 539 1.70 18.81 6.21
CA TYR A 539 0.24 18.84 6.19
C TYR A 539 -0.32 19.97 7.07
N ALA A 540 0.25 20.18 8.27
CA ALA A 540 -0.13 21.29 9.14
C ALA A 540 0.04 22.65 8.44
N GLN A 541 1.13 22.86 7.69
CA GLN A 541 1.35 24.07 6.90
C GLN A 541 0.26 24.27 5.86
N THR A 542 -0.17 23.22 5.20
CA THR A 542 -1.29 23.26 4.25
C THR A 542 -2.59 23.68 4.93
N ALA A 543 -2.93 23.08 6.09
CA ALA A 543 -4.12 23.43 6.85
C ALA A 543 -4.13 24.90 7.33
N ILE A 544 -2.97 25.44 7.71
CA ILE A 544 -2.80 26.85 8.11
C ILE A 544 -3.13 27.78 6.95
N LEU A 545 -2.79 27.43 5.71
CA LEU A 545 -3.12 28.27 4.54
C LEU A 545 -4.64 28.44 4.40
N PHE A 546 -5.43 27.43 4.73
CA PHE A 546 -6.90 27.51 4.74
C PHE A 546 -7.49 28.12 6.00
N GLY A 547 -6.66 28.64 6.91
CA GLY A 547 -7.12 29.35 8.12
C GLY A 547 -7.32 28.49 9.35
N TYR A 548 -7.00 27.20 9.26
CA TYR A 548 -7.10 26.31 10.40
C TYR A 548 -5.93 26.47 11.38
N ARG A 549 -6.15 26.10 12.63
CA ARG A 549 -5.12 26.01 13.67
C ARG A 549 -4.95 24.56 14.08
N PRO A 550 -4.15 23.79 13.34
CA PRO A 550 -4.11 22.33 13.48
C PRO A 550 -3.54 21.86 14.83
N GLY A 551 -2.77 22.71 15.53
CA GLY A 551 -2.07 22.30 16.74
C GLY A 551 -0.96 21.29 16.45
N ASP A 552 -0.67 20.42 17.41
CA ASP A 552 0.29 19.32 17.25
C ASP A 552 -0.42 18.09 16.65
N LEU A 553 -0.21 17.85 15.36
CA LEU A 553 -0.84 16.75 14.62
C LEU A 553 -0.24 15.37 14.96
N THR A 554 0.79 15.27 15.78
CA THR A 554 1.20 13.97 16.36
C THR A 554 0.17 13.49 17.38
N ASN A 555 -0.63 14.41 17.93
CA ASN A 555 -1.76 14.10 18.77
C ASN A 555 -3.02 13.89 17.93
N ARG A 556 -3.55 12.68 17.96
CA ARG A 556 -4.74 12.25 17.21
C ARG A 556 -5.97 13.13 17.44
N ALA A 557 -6.18 13.62 18.67
CA ALA A 557 -7.29 14.50 18.97
C ALA A 557 -7.25 15.84 18.21
N HIS A 558 -6.05 16.33 17.88
CA HIS A 558 -5.91 17.53 17.06
C HIS A 558 -6.21 17.26 15.58
N ILE A 559 -5.88 16.08 15.08
CA ILE A 559 -6.27 15.64 13.72
C ILE A 559 -7.80 15.60 13.64
N GLN A 560 -8.46 14.94 14.62
CA GLN A 560 -9.92 14.84 14.63
C GLN A 560 -10.58 16.22 14.65
N LYS A 561 -10.11 17.13 15.51
CA LYS A 561 -10.62 18.51 15.55
C LYS A 561 -10.47 19.25 14.22
N LEU A 562 -9.37 19.00 13.51
CA LEU A 562 -9.13 19.61 12.19
C LEU A 562 -10.11 19.05 11.15
N LEU A 563 -10.33 17.73 11.13
CA LEU A 563 -11.30 17.08 10.26
C LEU A 563 -12.72 17.59 10.53
N ASP A 564 -13.13 17.62 11.80
CA ASP A 564 -14.44 18.11 12.21
C ASP A 564 -14.65 19.59 11.82
N ALA A 565 -13.61 20.42 11.98
CA ALA A 565 -13.65 21.84 11.62
C ALA A 565 -13.74 22.08 10.10
N SER A 566 -13.25 21.14 9.28
CA SER A 566 -13.31 21.22 7.82
C SER A 566 -14.59 20.64 7.23
N LYS A 567 -15.37 19.89 8.00
CA LYS A 567 -16.56 19.18 7.53
C LYS A 567 -17.61 20.14 6.94
N GLY A 568 -18.10 19.82 5.74
CA GLY A 568 -19.06 20.63 4.99
C GLY A 568 -18.49 21.92 4.39
N ARG A 569 -17.16 22.14 4.47
CA ARG A 569 -16.51 23.30 3.87
C ARG A 569 -15.97 22.96 2.47
N PRO A 570 -15.87 23.92 1.56
CA PRO A 570 -15.39 23.70 0.19
C PRO A 570 -14.03 23.02 0.12
N GLU A 571 -13.14 23.33 1.07
CA GLU A 571 -11.78 22.79 1.18
C GLU A 571 -11.67 21.45 1.94
N GLU A 572 -12.76 20.89 2.45
CA GLU A 572 -12.78 19.62 3.20
C GLU A 572 -12.03 18.51 2.46
N HIS A 573 -12.29 18.38 1.15
CA HIS A 573 -11.63 17.39 0.31
C HIS A 573 -10.10 17.55 0.31
N LEU A 574 -9.58 18.78 0.22
CA LEU A 574 -8.13 19.05 0.25
C LEU A 574 -7.52 18.72 1.62
N ILE A 575 -8.24 19.01 2.71
CA ILE A 575 -7.81 18.69 4.08
C ILE A 575 -7.73 17.16 4.27
N LYS A 576 -8.78 16.42 3.90
CA LYS A 576 -8.80 14.94 3.96
C LYS A 576 -7.71 14.33 3.07
N LEU A 577 -7.57 14.78 1.83
CA LEU A 577 -6.55 14.30 0.89
C LEU A 577 -5.13 14.60 1.39
N GLY A 578 -4.90 15.77 1.98
CA GLY A 578 -3.61 16.15 2.57
C GLY A 578 -3.23 15.21 3.72
N LEU A 579 -4.18 14.90 4.60
CA LEU A 579 -3.97 13.95 5.68
C LEU A 579 -3.69 12.55 5.11
N LEU A 580 -4.52 12.06 4.19
CA LEU A 580 -4.35 10.75 3.58
C LEU A 580 -2.95 10.56 2.96
N LYS A 581 -2.41 11.59 2.30
CA LYS A 581 -1.04 11.59 1.75
C LYS A 581 0.05 11.58 2.82
N SER A 582 -0.26 12.02 4.04
CA SER A 582 0.67 12.02 5.18
C SER A 582 0.70 10.69 5.90
N LEU A 583 -0.34 9.87 5.74
CA LEU A 583 -0.43 8.54 6.34
C LEU A 583 0.41 7.52 5.55
N LYS A 584 0.80 6.45 6.23
CA LYS A 584 1.35 5.25 5.59
C LYS A 584 0.20 4.41 5.01
N ARG A 585 0.50 3.45 4.16
CA ARG A 585 -0.51 2.49 3.68
C ARG A 585 -0.67 1.37 4.71
N ALA A 586 -1.89 0.90 4.88
CA ALA A 586 -2.15 -0.32 5.64
C ALA A 586 -1.53 -1.53 4.90
N ALA A 587 -1.07 -2.52 5.67
CA ALA A 587 -0.43 -3.73 5.15
C ALA A 587 -0.77 -4.94 6.02
N TYR A 588 -0.42 -6.12 5.56
CA TYR A 588 -0.45 -7.32 6.38
C TYR A 588 0.91 -7.56 7.07
N SER A 589 0.88 -8.03 8.30
CA SER A 589 2.07 -8.31 9.08
C SER A 589 1.84 -9.47 10.04
N ALA A 590 2.89 -10.25 10.31
CA ALA A 590 2.92 -11.21 11.39
C ALA A 590 3.06 -10.55 12.79
N GLU A 591 3.40 -9.25 12.83
CA GLU A 591 3.60 -8.49 14.06
C GLU A 591 2.39 -7.58 14.35
N PRO A 592 1.79 -7.64 15.56
CA PRO A 592 0.59 -6.88 15.94
C PRO A 592 0.96 -5.46 16.40
N ILE A 593 1.26 -4.55 15.50
CA ILE A 593 1.61 -3.15 15.85
C ILE A 593 0.39 -2.22 15.93
N GLY A 594 -0.82 -2.72 15.65
CA GLY A 594 -2.06 -1.93 15.66
C GLY A 594 -2.41 -1.29 14.32
N HIS A 595 -3.56 -0.61 14.30
CA HIS A 595 -4.09 0.05 13.10
C HIS A 595 -4.38 1.52 13.37
N TYR A 596 -3.45 2.40 12.97
CA TYR A 596 -3.53 3.84 13.25
C TYR A 596 -4.85 4.46 12.79
N GLY A 597 -5.27 4.29 11.53
CA GLY A 597 -6.50 4.90 11.01
C GLY A 597 -7.77 4.55 11.78
N LEU A 598 -7.87 3.30 12.26
CA LEU A 598 -9.01 2.80 13.02
C LEU A 598 -8.92 3.02 14.55
N ALA A 599 -7.81 3.54 15.05
CA ALA A 599 -7.53 3.66 16.49
C ALA A 599 -7.62 2.31 17.24
N LYS A 600 -7.20 1.21 16.61
CA LYS A 600 -7.25 -0.13 17.19
C LYS A 600 -5.85 -0.65 17.51
N SER A 601 -5.66 -1.15 18.74
CA SER A 601 -4.43 -1.82 19.16
C SER A 601 -4.29 -3.23 18.58
N ASP A 602 -5.43 -3.87 18.31
CA ASP A 602 -5.54 -5.22 17.78
C ASP A 602 -6.50 -5.20 16.60
N TYR A 603 -6.01 -5.59 15.43
CA TYR A 603 -6.85 -5.67 14.24
C TYR A 603 -6.34 -6.72 13.27
N CYS A 604 -7.23 -7.52 12.73
CA CYS A 604 -6.96 -8.46 11.64
C CYS A 604 -8.12 -8.43 10.65
N HIS A 605 -7.95 -9.09 9.53
CA HIS A 605 -9.05 -9.39 8.64
C HIS A 605 -9.52 -10.82 8.87
N PHE A 606 -10.81 -10.99 9.14
CA PHE A 606 -11.47 -12.26 9.43
C PHE A 606 -12.73 -12.45 8.59
N THR A 607 -13.32 -11.37 8.11
CA THR A 607 -14.72 -11.30 7.67
C THR A 607 -14.93 -11.55 6.18
N SER A 608 -13.88 -11.81 5.37
CA SER A 608 -14.04 -12.05 3.92
C SER A 608 -13.08 -13.11 3.38
N PRO A 609 -13.16 -14.38 3.82
CA PRO A 609 -12.24 -15.45 3.40
C PRO A 609 -12.47 -15.94 1.96
N ILE A 610 -13.61 -15.66 1.33
CA ILE A 610 -13.87 -16.00 -0.08
C ILE A 610 -12.94 -15.20 -1.00
N ARG A 611 -12.64 -13.94 -0.62
CA ARG A 611 -11.93 -12.99 -1.47
C ARG A 611 -10.61 -12.48 -0.90
N ARG A 612 -10.19 -12.89 0.31
CA ARG A 612 -8.91 -12.51 0.91
C ARG A 612 -8.23 -13.70 1.59
N TYR A 613 -7.03 -14.04 1.13
CA TYR A 613 -6.27 -15.16 1.71
C TYR A 613 -5.86 -14.91 3.16
N ALA A 614 -5.63 -13.65 3.54
CA ALA A 614 -5.34 -13.27 4.93
C ALA A 614 -6.40 -13.77 5.90
N ASP A 615 -7.67 -13.64 5.55
CA ASP A 615 -8.81 -14.07 6.36
C ASP A 615 -8.84 -15.59 6.53
N LEU A 616 -8.50 -16.33 5.46
CA LEU A 616 -8.39 -17.80 5.50
C LEU A 616 -7.31 -18.24 6.51
N ILE A 617 -6.15 -17.59 6.55
CA ILE A 617 -5.11 -17.87 7.53
C ILE A 617 -5.56 -17.51 8.94
N VAL A 618 -6.29 -16.41 9.13
CA VAL A 618 -6.87 -16.04 10.44
C VAL A 618 -7.91 -17.07 10.90
N HIS A 619 -8.76 -17.56 9.99
CA HIS A 619 -9.70 -18.66 10.29
C HIS A 619 -8.99 -19.90 10.80
N ARG A 620 -7.89 -20.32 10.16
CA ARG A 620 -7.07 -21.46 10.59
C ARG A 620 -6.40 -21.23 11.95
N ALA A 621 -5.91 -20.02 12.19
CA ALA A 621 -5.31 -19.67 13.49
C ALA A 621 -6.35 -19.64 14.62
N LEU A 622 -7.61 -19.32 14.31
CA LEU A 622 -8.72 -19.29 15.28
C LEU A 622 -9.25 -20.69 15.63
N GLN A 623 -9.16 -21.68 14.70
CA GLN A 623 -9.72 -23.03 14.88
C GLN A 623 -9.46 -23.66 16.26
N PRO A 624 -8.23 -23.72 16.80
CA PRO A 624 -7.95 -24.36 18.08
C PRO A 624 -8.50 -23.57 19.29
N LEU A 625 -9.04 -22.38 19.08
CA LEU A 625 -9.60 -21.50 20.11
C LEU A 625 -11.13 -21.48 20.11
N LEU A 626 -11.77 -22.20 19.19
CA LEU A 626 -13.22 -22.32 19.12
C LEU A 626 -13.76 -23.08 20.34
N GLU A 627 -15.02 -22.86 20.71
CA GLU A 627 -15.67 -23.59 21.82
C GLU A 627 -15.80 -25.07 21.53
N ASN A 628 -15.98 -25.45 20.26
CA ASN A 628 -16.02 -26.83 19.78
C ASN A 628 -15.08 -27.01 18.59
N PRO A 629 -13.76 -27.05 18.83
CA PRO A 629 -12.79 -27.10 17.74
C PRO A 629 -12.94 -28.36 16.91
N PRO A 630 -12.59 -28.35 15.63
CA PRO A 630 -12.60 -29.54 14.79
C PRO A 630 -11.64 -30.59 15.36
N PRO A 631 -11.92 -31.91 15.19
CA PRO A 631 -11.12 -33.00 15.76
C PRO A 631 -9.63 -32.97 15.36
N ARG A 632 -9.35 -32.40 14.19
CA ARG A 632 -7.99 -32.19 13.67
C ARG A 632 -7.90 -30.76 13.13
N PRO A 633 -7.59 -29.78 13.98
CA PRO A 633 -7.41 -28.40 13.51
C PRO A 633 -6.20 -28.31 12.58
N ASP A 634 -6.29 -27.40 11.61
CA ASP A 634 -5.21 -27.16 10.68
C ASP A 634 -3.93 -26.72 11.40
N ARG A 635 -2.77 -27.07 10.82
CA ARG A 635 -1.49 -26.59 11.31
C ARG A 635 -1.45 -25.04 11.21
N THR A 636 -1.13 -24.39 12.32
CA THR A 636 -0.82 -22.95 12.31
C THR A 636 0.58 -22.77 11.73
N PRO A 637 0.75 -21.91 10.72
CA PRO A 637 2.07 -21.58 10.16
C PRO A 637 3.01 -20.99 11.23
N SER A 638 4.31 -21.22 11.08
CA SER A 638 5.34 -20.58 11.91
C SER A 638 5.38 -19.06 11.68
N GLN A 639 6.03 -18.33 12.60
CA GLN A 639 6.16 -16.87 12.50
C GLN A 639 6.87 -16.44 11.20
N ASP A 640 7.89 -17.20 10.77
CA ASP A 640 8.63 -16.87 9.54
C ASP A 640 7.83 -17.16 8.26
N GLU A 641 7.03 -18.26 8.28
CA GLU A 641 6.07 -18.52 7.20
C GLU A 641 5.03 -17.40 7.13
N LEU A 642 4.48 -16.94 8.26
CA LEU A 642 3.54 -15.83 8.31
C LEU A 642 4.15 -14.51 7.83
N ARG A 643 5.41 -14.22 8.16
CA ARG A 643 6.12 -13.04 7.63
C ARG A 643 6.23 -13.09 6.12
N THR A 644 6.55 -14.25 5.56
CA THR A 644 6.65 -14.45 4.11
C THR A 644 5.30 -14.30 3.43
N MET A 645 4.26 -14.96 3.97
CA MET A 645 2.88 -14.83 3.49
C MET A 645 2.38 -13.39 3.57
N SER A 646 2.60 -12.70 4.69
CA SER A 646 2.15 -11.31 4.89
C SER A 646 2.72 -10.35 3.84
N ARG A 647 4.00 -10.52 3.46
CA ARG A 647 4.62 -9.74 2.38
C ARG A 647 3.95 -10.04 1.05
N HIS A 648 3.82 -11.32 0.71
CA HIS A 648 3.23 -11.76 -0.55
C HIS A 648 1.80 -11.21 -0.72
N ILE A 649 0.92 -11.43 0.27
CA ILE A 649 -0.48 -10.95 0.18
C ILE A 649 -0.60 -9.42 0.23
N SER A 650 0.35 -8.70 0.84
CA SER A 650 0.40 -7.23 0.75
C SER A 650 0.83 -6.77 -0.65
N ASP A 651 1.70 -7.53 -1.31
CA ASP A 651 2.12 -7.24 -2.68
C ASP A 651 1.00 -7.54 -3.69
N THR A 652 0.31 -8.68 -3.56
CA THR A 652 -0.85 -9.02 -4.42
C THR A 652 -1.99 -8.02 -4.23
N GLU A 653 -2.30 -7.61 -3.00
CA GLU A 653 -3.30 -6.57 -2.71
C GLU A 653 -2.96 -5.25 -3.42
N ARG A 654 -1.69 -4.82 -3.39
CA ARG A 654 -1.26 -3.61 -4.11
C ARG A 654 -1.39 -3.74 -5.62
N VAL A 655 -1.02 -4.90 -6.15
CA VAL A 655 -1.15 -5.19 -7.60
C VAL A 655 -2.61 -5.12 -8.02
N SER A 656 -3.51 -5.73 -7.25
CA SER A 656 -4.95 -5.69 -7.51
C SER A 656 -5.49 -4.25 -7.46
N ALA A 657 -5.18 -3.50 -6.40
CA ALA A 657 -5.65 -2.12 -6.25
C ALA A 657 -5.11 -1.18 -7.36
N ASP A 658 -3.85 -1.37 -7.77
CA ASP A 658 -3.26 -0.61 -8.88
C ASP A 658 -3.97 -0.96 -10.21
N ALA A 659 -4.30 -2.25 -10.47
CA ALA A 659 -5.01 -2.70 -11.67
C ALA A 659 -6.48 -2.22 -11.69
N GLU A 660 -7.19 -2.29 -10.56
CA GLU A 660 -8.54 -1.77 -10.39
C GLU A 660 -8.59 -0.26 -10.69
N THR A 661 -7.65 0.50 -10.10
CA THR A 661 -7.53 1.94 -10.37
C THR A 661 -7.24 2.21 -11.84
N GLU A 662 -6.36 1.44 -12.45
CA GLU A 662 -5.96 1.57 -13.84
C GLU A 662 -7.14 1.36 -14.79
N THR A 663 -7.88 0.26 -14.62
CA THR A 663 -9.04 -0.08 -15.48
C THR A 663 -10.17 0.93 -15.33
N ARG A 664 -10.43 1.39 -14.08
CA ARG A 664 -11.38 2.46 -13.81
C ARG A 664 -10.98 3.76 -14.49
N MET A 665 -9.70 4.15 -14.42
CA MET A 665 -9.19 5.36 -15.06
C MET A 665 -9.31 5.30 -16.58
N ILE A 666 -8.99 4.16 -17.21
CA ILE A 666 -9.16 3.97 -18.67
C ILE A 666 -10.61 4.25 -19.05
N LYS A 667 -11.57 3.64 -18.37
CA LYS A 667 -13.01 3.81 -18.68
C LYS A 667 -13.54 5.20 -18.29
N LEU A 668 -13.00 5.81 -17.26
CA LEU A 668 -13.32 7.19 -16.93
C LEU A 668 -12.85 8.17 -18.03
N PHE A 669 -11.64 7.99 -18.58
CA PHE A 669 -11.15 8.79 -19.71
C PHE A 669 -11.92 8.51 -21.01
N GLU A 670 -12.43 7.28 -21.21
CA GLU A 670 -13.33 6.97 -22.29
C GLU A 670 -14.65 7.75 -22.15
N TYR A 671 -15.26 7.75 -20.96
CA TYR A 671 -16.47 8.52 -20.65
C TYR A 671 -16.26 10.02 -20.87
N LEU A 672 -15.18 10.60 -20.35
CA LEU A 672 -14.88 12.01 -20.49
C LEU A 672 -14.62 12.42 -21.95
N GLY A 673 -14.07 11.53 -22.79
CA GLY A 673 -13.92 11.77 -24.22
C GLY A 673 -15.26 11.92 -24.90
N ARG A 674 -16.24 11.10 -24.55
CA ARG A 674 -17.61 11.22 -25.07
C ARG A 674 -18.30 12.51 -24.59
N VAL A 675 -18.08 12.89 -23.32
CA VAL A 675 -18.65 14.13 -22.76
C VAL A 675 -18.06 15.35 -23.49
N ALA A 676 -16.76 15.35 -23.77
CA ALA A 676 -16.09 16.44 -24.50
C ALA A 676 -16.65 16.65 -25.93
N ASP A 677 -17.10 15.58 -26.59
CA ASP A 677 -17.67 15.61 -27.94
C ASP A 677 -19.17 16.01 -27.97
N MET A 678 -19.82 16.17 -26.81
CA MET A 678 -21.22 16.58 -26.76
C MET A 678 -21.38 18.07 -27.10
N HIS A 679 -22.45 18.42 -27.83
CA HIS A 679 -22.78 19.81 -28.19
C HIS A 679 -23.20 20.65 -26.96
N ASP A 680 -23.69 20.00 -25.92
CA ASP A 680 -24.02 20.60 -24.62
C ASP A 680 -23.07 19.99 -23.56
N PRO A 681 -21.92 20.62 -23.29
CA PRO A 681 -20.92 20.05 -22.43
C PRO A 681 -21.40 19.96 -20.99
N HIS A 682 -21.23 18.77 -20.42
CA HIS A 682 -21.52 18.51 -19.02
C HIS A 682 -20.66 19.41 -18.10
N GLU A 683 -21.31 20.04 -17.11
CA GLU A 683 -20.66 20.87 -16.12
C GLU A 683 -20.25 20.06 -14.90
N PHE A 684 -19.00 20.16 -14.52
CA PHE A 684 -18.42 19.48 -13.35
C PHE A 684 -18.09 20.50 -12.25
N ASP A 685 -18.34 20.13 -10.99
CA ASP A 685 -17.94 20.94 -9.84
C ASP A 685 -16.45 20.69 -9.53
N GLY A 686 -15.61 21.60 -9.99
CA GLY A 686 -14.16 21.55 -9.86
C GLY A 686 -13.64 22.28 -8.63
N LEU A 687 -12.62 21.72 -8.00
CA LEU A 687 -11.89 22.31 -6.89
C LEU A 687 -10.52 22.79 -7.35
N VAL A 688 -10.20 24.07 -7.19
CA VAL A 688 -8.88 24.62 -7.48
C VAL A 688 -7.89 24.15 -6.43
N THR A 689 -6.95 23.28 -6.82
CA THR A 689 -5.94 22.69 -5.91
C THR A 689 -4.65 23.52 -5.83
N ASP A 690 -4.28 24.21 -6.93
CA ASP A 690 -3.07 25.04 -6.99
C ASP A 690 -3.22 26.12 -8.08
N VAL A 691 -2.51 27.21 -7.93
CA VAL A 691 -2.51 28.35 -8.86
C VAL A 691 -1.11 28.59 -9.39
N ARG A 692 -0.94 28.50 -10.71
CA ARG A 692 0.36 28.58 -11.38
C ARG A 692 0.37 29.62 -12.48
N PRO A 693 1.55 30.08 -12.96
CA PRO A 693 1.64 31.01 -14.08
C PRO A 693 0.97 30.51 -15.37
N MET A 694 0.90 29.19 -15.56
CA MET A 694 0.27 28.56 -16.73
C MET A 694 -1.25 28.48 -16.65
N GLY A 695 -1.85 28.65 -15.44
CA GLY A 695 -3.27 28.49 -15.20
C GLY A 695 -3.60 27.95 -13.82
N LEU A 696 -4.73 27.25 -13.72
CA LEU A 696 -5.19 26.61 -12.49
C LEU A 696 -4.97 25.10 -12.56
N MET A 697 -4.48 24.52 -11.48
CA MET A 697 -4.58 23.07 -11.26
C MET A 697 -5.91 22.81 -10.58
N VAL A 698 -6.69 21.93 -11.17
CA VAL A 698 -8.03 21.61 -10.67
C VAL A 698 -8.18 20.12 -10.43
N GLU A 699 -9.10 19.79 -9.54
CA GLU A 699 -9.54 18.43 -9.29
C GLU A 699 -11.07 18.42 -9.32
N VAL A 700 -11.65 17.42 -9.96
CA VAL A 700 -13.10 17.12 -9.86
C VAL A 700 -13.24 16.03 -8.80
N PRO A 701 -13.59 16.38 -7.54
CA PRO A 701 -13.58 15.42 -6.44
C PRO A 701 -14.50 14.24 -6.67
N ASP A 702 -15.67 14.49 -7.27
CA ASP A 702 -16.70 13.46 -7.54
C ASP A 702 -16.22 12.41 -8.55
N LEU A 703 -15.24 12.72 -9.38
CA LEU A 703 -14.64 11.78 -10.34
C LEU A 703 -13.23 11.32 -9.92
N GLY A 704 -12.63 11.97 -8.91
CA GLY A 704 -11.26 11.70 -8.48
C GLY A 704 -10.20 12.03 -9.54
N ILE A 705 -10.51 12.93 -10.49
CA ILE A 705 -9.61 13.31 -11.58
C ILE A 705 -9.01 14.70 -11.39
N ARG A 706 -7.80 14.84 -11.93
CA ARG A 706 -7.07 16.11 -11.94
C ARG A 706 -6.83 16.59 -13.35
N GLY A 707 -6.79 17.91 -13.47
CA GLY A 707 -6.50 18.54 -14.73
C GLY A 707 -5.98 19.96 -14.58
N VAL A 708 -5.93 20.66 -15.70
CA VAL A 708 -5.52 22.05 -15.75
C VAL A 708 -6.57 22.88 -16.47
N VAL A 709 -6.81 24.07 -15.96
CA VAL A 709 -7.42 25.16 -16.73
C VAL A 709 -6.27 26.04 -17.18
N ARG A 710 -6.02 26.09 -18.47
CA ARG A 710 -4.98 26.96 -19.01
C ARG A 710 -5.40 28.41 -18.87
N ARG A 711 -4.44 29.32 -18.95
CA ARG A 711 -4.72 30.74 -18.84
C ARG A 711 -5.73 31.22 -19.90
N GLU A 712 -5.64 30.66 -21.11
CA GLU A 712 -6.55 30.94 -22.23
C GLU A 712 -7.99 30.42 -22.02
N ASP A 713 -8.16 29.41 -21.15
CA ASP A 713 -9.44 28.74 -20.82
C ASP A 713 -10.11 29.37 -19.58
N LEU A 714 -9.54 30.45 -19.04
CA LEU A 714 -10.19 31.24 -18.01
C LEU A 714 -11.35 32.04 -18.65
N PRO A 715 -12.39 32.44 -17.89
CA PRO A 715 -13.52 33.21 -18.38
C PRO A 715 -13.06 34.49 -19.11
N GLU A 716 -13.88 34.98 -20.05
CA GLU A 716 -13.55 36.20 -20.82
C GLU A 716 -13.12 37.35 -19.93
N GLY A 717 -11.99 37.97 -20.27
CA GLY A 717 -11.46 39.11 -19.53
C GLY A 717 -9.93 39.13 -19.47
N ARG A 718 -9.39 40.24 -18.90
CA ARG A 718 -7.97 40.34 -18.62
C ARG A 718 -7.66 39.80 -17.24
N TRP A 719 -6.87 38.73 -17.17
CA TRP A 719 -6.47 38.08 -15.93
C TRP A 719 -5.03 38.38 -15.56
N ARG A 720 -4.77 38.66 -14.27
CA ARG A 720 -3.46 38.88 -13.69
C ARG A 720 -3.19 37.91 -12.59
N LEU A 721 -2.02 37.26 -12.65
CA LEU A 721 -1.57 36.38 -11.55
C LEU A 721 -1.05 37.24 -10.38
N GLU A 722 -1.67 37.11 -9.23
CA GLU A 722 -1.17 37.64 -7.95
C GLU A 722 -0.50 36.51 -7.16
N ALA A 723 0.79 36.27 -7.48
CA ALA A 723 1.53 35.13 -6.88
C ALA A 723 1.56 35.12 -5.36
N HIS A 724 1.56 36.29 -4.70
CA HIS A 724 1.53 36.40 -3.25
C HIS A 724 0.19 35.99 -2.64
N ARG A 725 -0.89 36.04 -3.43
CA ARG A 725 -2.25 35.60 -3.05
C ARG A 725 -2.58 34.21 -3.56
N MET A 726 -1.69 33.57 -4.32
CA MET A 726 -1.97 32.32 -5.03
C MET A 726 -3.30 32.40 -5.80
N ALA A 727 -3.52 33.49 -6.53
CA ALA A 727 -4.79 33.81 -7.16
C ALA A 727 -4.60 34.40 -8.57
N TRP A 728 -5.53 34.07 -9.47
CA TRP A 728 -5.79 34.81 -10.68
C TRP A 728 -6.89 35.84 -10.42
N VAL A 729 -6.65 37.09 -10.77
CA VAL A 729 -7.59 38.20 -10.58
C VAL A 729 -7.93 38.80 -11.92
N SER A 730 -9.22 38.91 -12.24
CA SER A 730 -9.71 39.53 -13.48
C SER A 730 -9.76 41.06 -13.36
N SER A 731 -9.81 41.74 -14.51
CA SER A 731 -10.05 43.19 -14.56
C SER A 731 -11.40 43.61 -14.00
N ALA A 732 -12.37 42.70 -13.93
CA ALA A 732 -13.69 42.89 -13.31
C ALA A 732 -13.70 42.61 -11.79
N GLY A 733 -12.56 42.26 -11.19
CA GLY A 733 -12.45 42.01 -9.77
C GLY A 733 -12.79 40.56 -9.36
N VAL A 734 -13.09 39.66 -10.31
CA VAL A 734 -13.29 38.23 -10.01
C VAL A 734 -11.95 37.63 -9.59
N VAL A 735 -11.95 36.88 -8.50
CA VAL A 735 -10.77 36.22 -7.94
C VAL A 735 -10.96 34.69 -8.00
N ILE A 736 -9.99 33.99 -8.56
CA ILE A 736 -9.92 32.52 -8.52
C ILE A 736 -8.65 32.11 -7.80
N GLN A 737 -8.77 31.40 -6.69
CA GLN A 737 -7.64 30.97 -5.85
C GLN A 737 -7.77 29.52 -5.38
N SER A 738 -6.68 28.96 -4.86
CA SER A 738 -6.68 27.60 -4.31
C SER A 738 -7.75 27.45 -3.22
N GLY A 739 -8.43 26.30 -3.22
CA GLY A 739 -9.55 25.99 -2.30
C GLY A 739 -10.93 26.51 -2.77
N MET A 740 -10.99 27.20 -3.89
CA MET A 740 -12.27 27.61 -4.49
C MET A 740 -12.88 26.51 -5.34
N ARG A 741 -14.22 26.44 -5.31
CA ARG A 741 -15.01 25.65 -6.23
C ARG A 741 -15.35 26.47 -7.47
N VAL A 742 -15.20 25.86 -8.63
CA VAL A 742 -15.45 26.47 -9.94
C VAL A 742 -16.15 25.47 -10.86
N PRO A 743 -17.15 25.92 -11.63
CA PRO A 743 -17.77 25.07 -12.65
C PRO A 743 -16.79 24.85 -13.81
N LEU A 744 -16.65 23.61 -14.26
CA LEU A 744 -15.66 23.20 -15.28
C LEU A 744 -16.34 22.44 -16.41
N HIS A 745 -15.88 22.69 -17.65
CA HIS A 745 -16.12 21.86 -18.83
C HIS A 745 -14.83 21.18 -19.26
N VAL A 746 -14.93 19.95 -19.78
CA VAL A 746 -13.80 19.27 -20.42
C VAL A 746 -13.58 19.85 -21.81
N THR A 747 -12.36 20.33 -22.09
CA THR A 747 -11.97 20.88 -23.40
C THR A 747 -11.00 19.97 -24.14
N GLY A 748 -10.30 19.10 -23.45
CA GLY A 748 -9.32 18.20 -24.06
C GLY A 748 -8.89 17.08 -23.13
N LEU A 749 -8.38 16.00 -23.72
CA LEU A 749 -7.91 14.82 -23.00
C LEU A 749 -6.57 14.36 -23.54
N ASP A 750 -5.59 14.28 -22.68
CA ASP A 750 -4.33 13.57 -22.96
C ASP A 750 -4.41 12.16 -22.29
N ARG A 751 -4.83 11.16 -23.07
CA ARG A 751 -5.00 9.78 -22.59
C ARG A 751 -3.68 9.15 -22.16
N GLU A 752 -2.56 9.48 -22.82
CA GLU A 752 -1.25 8.94 -22.50
C GLU A 752 -0.73 9.51 -21.16
N LYS A 753 -0.89 10.81 -20.94
CA LYS A 753 -0.47 11.46 -19.70
C LYS A 753 -1.52 11.39 -18.61
N ARG A 754 -2.73 10.89 -18.94
CA ARG A 754 -3.90 10.86 -18.04
C ARG A 754 -4.18 12.23 -17.44
N PHE A 755 -4.28 13.18 -18.33
CA PHE A 755 -4.45 14.57 -17.99
C PHE A 755 -5.66 15.14 -18.73
N VAL A 756 -6.45 15.96 -18.02
CA VAL A 756 -7.65 16.58 -18.55
C VAL A 756 -7.43 18.08 -18.64
N ASP A 757 -7.65 18.65 -19.81
CA ASP A 757 -7.75 20.09 -20.01
C ASP A 757 -9.20 20.51 -19.76
N PHE A 758 -9.38 21.51 -18.92
CA PHE A 758 -10.69 22.08 -18.56
C PHE A 758 -10.76 23.55 -18.92
N ALA A 759 -11.97 24.05 -19.14
CA ALA A 759 -12.29 25.47 -19.15
C ALA A 759 -13.22 25.79 -17.96
N VAL A 760 -13.13 27.02 -17.45
CA VAL A 760 -14.04 27.51 -16.41
C VAL A 760 -15.34 28.00 -17.06
N ALA A 761 -16.45 27.38 -16.70
CA ALA A 761 -17.79 27.67 -17.24
C ALA A 761 -18.47 28.90 -16.63
N GLY A 762 -18.05 29.34 -15.44
CA GLY A 762 -18.69 30.40 -14.71
C GLY A 762 -17.88 30.97 -13.54
N PRO A 763 -18.41 31.89 -12.76
CA PRO A 763 -17.71 32.44 -11.61
C PRO A 763 -17.49 31.38 -10.52
N PRO A 764 -16.48 31.57 -9.63
CA PRO A 764 -16.28 30.69 -8.49
C PRO A 764 -17.53 30.65 -7.61
N THR A 765 -17.89 29.44 -7.14
CA THR A 765 -19.12 29.22 -6.39
C THR A 765 -18.92 29.28 -4.88
N ALA A 766 -17.77 28.88 -4.37
CA ALA A 766 -17.47 28.86 -2.94
C ALA A 766 -15.97 28.70 -2.64
N GLY A 767 -15.57 28.98 -1.41
CA GLY A 767 -14.23 28.65 -0.86
C GLY A 767 -13.15 29.70 -1.06
N GLY A 768 -11.92 29.30 -0.81
CA GLY A 768 -10.70 30.09 -1.00
C GLY A 768 -9.84 30.27 0.24
N ILE A 769 -8.59 30.66 0.05
CA ILE A 769 -7.63 30.96 1.13
C ILE A 769 -8.06 32.25 1.83
N HIS A 770 -8.14 32.21 3.19
CA HIS A 770 -8.49 33.40 3.96
C HIS A 770 -7.42 34.50 3.79
N PRO A 771 -7.80 35.76 3.48
CA PRO A 771 -6.85 36.84 3.18
C PRO A 771 -5.79 37.08 4.27
N SER A 772 -6.13 36.86 5.55
CA SER A 772 -5.20 37.03 6.67
C SER A 772 -4.07 36.00 6.74
N ASN A 773 -4.22 34.86 6.01
CA ASN A 773 -3.27 33.76 6.00
C ASN A 773 -2.34 33.80 4.79
N LEU A 774 -2.55 34.76 3.92
CA LEU A 774 -1.65 34.97 2.79
C LEU A 774 -0.28 35.46 3.29
N PRO A 775 0.83 34.93 2.81
CA PRO A 775 2.15 35.40 3.21
C PRO A 775 2.28 36.89 2.91
N THR A 776 2.24 37.72 3.93
CA THR A 776 2.54 39.15 3.82
C THR A 776 3.95 39.27 3.27
N LYS A 777 4.11 39.86 2.10
CA LYS A 777 5.36 40.18 1.33
C LYS A 777 6.60 39.43 1.83
N ARG A 778 7.23 38.63 0.98
CA ARG A 778 8.55 38.04 1.28
C ARG A 778 9.36 39.03 2.08
N PRO A 779 9.91 38.65 3.25
CA PRO A 779 10.85 39.51 3.94
C PRO A 779 11.94 39.88 2.94
N PRO A 780 12.32 41.16 2.83
CA PRO A 780 13.33 41.57 1.87
C PRO A 780 14.55 40.70 2.08
N VAL A 781 14.98 40.02 1.01
CA VAL A 781 16.23 39.27 1.02
C VAL A 781 17.28 40.29 1.50
N LYS A 782 17.72 40.16 2.75
CA LYS A 782 18.83 40.95 3.29
C LYS A 782 19.99 40.70 2.33
N LYS A 783 20.26 41.66 1.46
CA LYS A 783 21.53 41.70 0.73
C LYS A 783 22.59 41.58 1.80
N VAL A 784 23.27 40.47 1.83
CA VAL A 784 24.50 40.33 2.64
C VAL A 784 25.45 41.34 2.09
N GLN A 785 25.54 42.50 2.77
CA GLN A 785 26.59 43.46 2.49
C GLN A 785 27.91 42.72 2.80
N PRO A 786 28.88 42.77 1.89
CA PRO A 786 30.20 42.25 2.18
C PRO A 786 30.73 42.96 3.43
N LYS A 787 31.16 42.24 4.46
CA LYS A 787 31.79 42.77 5.68
C LYS A 787 32.93 43.70 5.23
N PRO A 788 33.05 44.97 5.74
CA PRO A 788 34.16 45.85 5.46
C PRO A 788 35.44 45.14 5.94
N LYS A 789 36.45 45.07 5.08
CA LYS A 789 37.79 44.62 5.46
C LYS A 789 38.28 45.50 6.58
N GLY A 790 38.51 44.89 7.75
CA GLY A 790 39.03 45.57 8.92
C GLY A 790 40.41 46.17 8.62
N HIS A 791 40.54 47.50 8.79
CA HIS A 791 41.80 48.16 8.84
C HIS A 791 42.56 47.72 10.12
N SER A 792 43.62 46.95 9.94
CA SER A 792 44.61 46.74 11.00
C SER A 792 45.47 48.01 11.13
N LYS A 793 45.56 48.58 12.33
CA LYS A 793 46.49 49.67 12.68
C LYS A 793 47.94 49.18 12.58
N PRO A 794 48.89 50.04 12.13
CA PRO A 794 50.29 49.71 12.08
C PRO A 794 50.98 49.73 13.46
N GLY A 795 51.73 48.73 13.84
CA GLY A 795 52.71 48.75 14.92
C GLY A 795 54.11 48.99 14.40
N PRO A 796 55.09 49.45 15.18
CA PRO A 796 56.21 50.24 14.73
C PRO A 796 57.34 49.45 14.15
N ALA A 797 58.14 50.18 13.35
CA ALA A 797 59.26 49.81 12.53
C ALA A 797 60.43 49.07 13.24
N ALA A 798 61.05 48.17 12.51
CA ALA A 798 62.47 47.83 12.66
C ALA A 798 63.09 47.66 11.27
N THR A 799 64.11 48.43 11.10
CA THR A 799 65.04 48.66 9.98
C THR A 799 65.79 47.40 9.51
N LYS A 800 65.99 47.23 8.24
CA LYS A 800 67.26 47.23 7.49
C LYS A 800 67.22 46.35 6.21
N SER A 801 67.54 47.03 5.13
CA SER A 801 68.51 46.83 4.09
C SER A 801 68.42 45.66 3.08
N GLY A 802 68.47 46.06 1.86
CA GLY A 802 69.27 45.42 0.79
C GLY A 802 68.63 45.19 -0.52
N LYS A 803 68.81 46.13 -1.44
CA LYS A 803 69.18 45.97 -2.90
C LYS A 803 68.71 44.72 -3.63
N SER A 804 68.26 44.77 -4.83
CA SER A 804 68.57 45.51 -6.08
C SER A 804 67.77 44.92 -7.25
N ASP A 805 67.36 45.77 -8.20
CA ASP A 805 67.42 45.65 -9.69
C ASP A 805 66.59 44.61 -10.38
N ALA A 806 65.77 44.99 -11.20
CA ALA A 806 65.77 45.73 -12.49
C ALA A 806 65.09 44.95 -13.63
N LYS A 807 64.28 45.70 -14.38
CA LYS A 807 64.05 45.63 -15.84
C LYS A 807 63.34 44.38 -16.40
N ASN A 808 62.42 44.45 -17.24
CA ASN A 808 62.15 45.27 -18.42
C ASN A 808 60.90 44.75 -19.15
N GLN A 809 60.01 45.60 -19.53
CA GLN A 809 59.61 45.96 -20.87
C GLN A 809 58.84 44.92 -21.74
N ARG A 810 57.61 45.38 -22.11
CA ARG A 810 57.09 45.59 -23.46
C ARG A 810 56.87 44.37 -24.38
N ARG A 811 55.74 44.15 -24.95
CA ARG A 811 55.10 44.78 -26.11
C ARG A 811 53.89 43.92 -26.56
N ARG A 812 52.75 44.51 -26.80
CA ARG A 812 52.04 44.71 -28.09
C ARG A 812 52.15 43.58 -29.11
N SER A 813 51.09 43.01 -29.65
CA SER A 813 50.19 43.55 -30.65
C SER A 813 49.32 42.47 -31.31
N ARG A 814 48.08 42.77 -31.59
CA ARG A 814 47.34 42.65 -32.89
C ARG A 814 47.60 41.35 -33.68
N SER A 815 46.62 40.63 -34.19
CA SER A 815 45.57 41.06 -35.14
C SER A 815 44.85 39.78 -35.68
N ARG A 816 43.58 39.98 -35.98
CA ARG A 816 42.85 39.60 -37.20
C ARG A 816 42.94 38.24 -37.87
N GLY A 817 41.77 37.72 -38.09
CA GLY A 817 41.33 37.27 -39.39
C GLY A 817 41.08 35.81 -39.44
N GLY A 818 39.93 35.28 -39.72
CA GLY A 818 39.18 35.31 -40.89
C GLY A 818 38.63 33.92 -41.18
N ARG A 819 37.34 33.83 -41.28
CA ARG A 819 36.51 33.11 -42.24
C ARG A 819 36.77 31.67 -42.70
N ARG A 820 35.61 30.96 -42.66
CA ARG A 820 35.10 29.93 -43.61
C ARG A 820 35.70 28.54 -43.46
N ASN A 821 34.93 27.49 -43.23
CA ASN A 821 33.74 26.98 -43.89
C ASN A 821 32.82 26.31 -42.91
#